data_0f65c5e1ba33259f239d914bc3ad2ec7
#
_entry.id   0f65c5e1ba33259f239d914bc3ad2ec7
#
_cell.length_a   1.000
_cell.length_b   1.000
_cell.length_c   1.000
_cell.angle_alpha   90.00
_cell.angle_beta   90.00
_cell.angle_gamma   90.00
#
_symmetry.space_group_name_H-M   'P 1'
#
loop_
_entity.id
_entity.type
_entity.pdbx_description
1 polymer ?
#
loop_
_entity_poly.entity_id
_entity_poly.type
_entity_poly.pdbx_seq_one_letter_code
_entity_poly.pdbx_strand_id
1 'polypeptide(L)'
;MDMGKWQKSLICADSKDIIRRIPDNSIDFILTDPPYNLGQFSTGNIPLPGRSAMNNDVAEWDKIDFNPEEWADEFCRIIKPNGNIFIFTSYNQLGRWYNCFDKKFDTTNFMIWHKTNPAPKIFKAGFLNSCEMIFTCWNKKHTWNFISQKEMHNFIETSICMRPERLANPKHPAQKPIKVLEKLIRIASNENDIIFDPFMGVGSVGVAAIKLKRKFIGVEIDKIYCNAAIERVNKELEMRDNKPEYELNSETDIVKEPDCLYGQKVSASLNTVAQKVKPDWIIDIERPREASKQTAGAALAEDRYKIERLRPLLKWPGGKEKELKYILPLLPNFENYYEPFVGGGSVFATIKAKRYFVNDKSEDLIGLYNSIAESNEQFFFWIENISSAWNNMLCFAQDKDTIKRAYKSYRADEMSEAGLLSFLQSYLDELKKSNKFSSFISESFHWHNKKIEEIFVKNIKDKMHRMKNIELKRGFLSEEDVQKNIETAYMSTLYIYFRMLYNDTNVASENTPLHISLFLFLRCYAYSGMFRYNDKGEFNVPYGGMSYNKKSLQKEMDYYKSEELLRLFHKATISCLDFEKFFCEFRPQKNDFIFLDPPYDSDFSTYDKNSFTRADHKRLANYLINKCNAKWLLDIKATPFILSLYENKGLSITSFDKKYQVSFMNRNNKAVEHLIIKNY
;
A
#
# COMPACT_ATOMS: atom_id res chain seq x y z
N MET A 1 7.15 -28.79 -37.38
CA MET A 1 7.47 -27.37 -37.23
C MET A 1 8.47 -27.20 -36.07
N ASP A 2 9.51 -26.43 -36.32
CA ASP A 2 10.54 -26.23 -35.28
C ASP A 2 10.07 -25.27 -34.24
N MET A 3 9.84 -25.74 -33.01
CA MET A 3 9.44 -24.94 -31.85
C MET A 3 10.43 -23.81 -31.52
N GLY A 4 11.68 -23.92 -31.96
CA GLY A 4 12.69 -22.89 -31.76
C GLY A 4 12.29 -21.52 -32.33
N LYS A 5 11.57 -21.50 -33.45
CA LYS A 5 11.10 -20.27 -34.10
C LYS A 5 9.87 -19.65 -33.42
N TRP A 6 9.08 -20.42 -32.67
CA TRP A 6 7.82 -19.95 -32.05
C TRP A 6 7.99 -19.45 -30.64
N GLN A 7 9.06 -19.85 -29.96
CA GLN A 7 9.27 -19.60 -28.53
C GLN A 7 9.37 -18.12 -28.15
N LYS A 8 9.45 -17.22 -29.13
CA LYS A 8 9.56 -15.78 -28.95
C LYS A 8 8.77 -15.05 -30.06
N SER A 9 7.48 -15.32 -30.16
CA SER A 9 6.66 -14.77 -31.24
C SER A 9 5.45 -14.02 -30.73
N LEU A 10 5.28 -12.81 -31.24
CA LEU A 10 4.03 -12.02 -31.12
C LEU A 10 3.39 -11.98 -32.50
N ILE A 11 2.19 -12.54 -32.63
CA ILE A 11 1.57 -12.87 -33.91
C ILE A 11 0.29 -12.05 -34.06
N CYS A 12 0.18 -11.32 -35.17
CA CYS A 12 -1.02 -10.59 -35.54
C CYS A 12 -1.86 -11.45 -36.49
N ALA A 13 -2.77 -12.27 -35.93
CA ALA A 13 -3.57 -13.22 -36.68
C ALA A 13 -4.81 -13.66 -35.90
N ASP A 14 -5.71 -14.43 -36.51
CA ASP A 14 -6.74 -15.15 -35.78
C ASP A 14 -6.12 -16.28 -34.94
N SER A 15 -6.40 -16.26 -33.67
CA SER A 15 -5.85 -17.22 -32.71
C SER A 15 -6.29 -18.66 -33.00
N LYS A 16 -7.46 -18.88 -33.60
CA LYS A 16 -7.94 -20.20 -34.03
C LYS A 16 -7.03 -20.85 -35.09
N ASP A 17 -6.48 -20.04 -35.98
CA ASP A 17 -5.57 -20.54 -37.03
C ASP A 17 -4.18 -20.83 -36.48
N ILE A 18 -3.73 -20.01 -35.53
CA ILE A 18 -2.41 -20.17 -34.92
C ILE A 18 -2.37 -21.36 -33.97
N ILE A 19 -3.35 -21.53 -33.11
CA ILE A 19 -3.34 -22.60 -32.08
C ILE A 19 -3.26 -23.98 -32.73
N ARG A 20 -3.92 -24.20 -33.86
CA ARG A 20 -3.86 -25.46 -34.62
C ARG A 20 -2.47 -25.81 -35.15
N ARG A 21 -1.58 -24.82 -35.28
CA ARG A 21 -0.21 -24.98 -35.77
C ARG A 21 0.79 -25.21 -34.66
N ILE A 22 0.41 -24.96 -33.38
CA ILE A 22 1.25 -25.24 -32.22
C ILE A 22 1.32 -26.75 -32.03
N PRO A 23 2.52 -27.34 -31.90
CA PRO A 23 2.67 -28.77 -31.67
C PRO A 23 2.06 -29.26 -30.38
N ASP A 24 1.66 -30.52 -30.34
CA ASP A 24 1.16 -31.19 -29.15
C ASP A 24 2.21 -31.14 -28.03
N ASN A 25 1.74 -31.01 -26.77
CA ASN A 25 2.59 -31.07 -25.56
C ASN A 25 3.81 -30.13 -25.61
N SER A 26 3.65 -28.91 -26.13
CA SER A 26 4.75 -27.98 -26.36
C SER A 26 4.74 -26.75 -25.47
N ILE A 27 3.60 -26.43 -24.83
CA ILE A 27 3.39 -25.27 -23.98
C ILE A 27 3.49 -25.65 -22.50
N ASP A 28 4.24 -24.89 -21.71
CA ASP A 28 4.39 -25.12 -20.27
C ASP A 28 3.27 -24.47 -19.45
N PHE A 29 2.79 -23.30 -19.90
CA PHE A 29 1.73 -22.60 -19.19
C PHE A 29 0.84 -21.79 -20.15
N ILE A 30 -0.46 -22.00 -20.07
CA ILE A 30 -1.45 -21.17 -20.74
C ILE A 30 -1.99 -20.17 -19.71
N LEU A 31 -1.78 -18.87 -19.95
CA LEU A 31 -2.31 -17.79 -19.13
C LEU A 31 -2.99 -16.77 -20.04
N THR A 32 -4.32 -16.68 -19.97
CA THR A 32 -5.08 -15.95 -20.98
C THR A 32 -6.34 -15.28 -20.45
N ASP A 33 -6.80 -14.26 -21.16
CA ASP A 33 -7.97 -13.43 -20.83
C ASP A 33 -8.91 -13.33 -22.05
N PRO A 34 -9.69 -14.40 -22.35
CA PRO A 34 -10.59 -14.44 -23.50
C PRO A 34 -11.79 -13.49 -23.33
N PRO A 35 -12.56 -13.20 -24.40
CA PRO A 35 -13.81 -12.44 -24.32
C PRO A 35 -14.82 -13.02 -23.32
N TYR A 36 -15.54 -12.13 -22.58
CA TYR A 36 -16.44 -12.51 -21.49
C TYR A 36 -17.92 -12.59 -21.88
N ASN A 37 -18.26 -12.33 -23.16
CA ASN A 37 -19.65 -12.28 -23.65
C ASN A 37 -20.50 -11.24 -22.89
N LEU A 38 -19.99 -10.04 -22.73
CA LEU A 38 -20.66 -8.97 -21.96
C LEU A 38 -21.55 -8.07 -22.83
N GLY A 39 -21.83 -8.42 -24.08
CA GLY A 39 -22.63 -7.61 -25.01
C GLY A 39 -23.97 -7.14 -24.47
N GLN A 40 -24.65 -7.95 -23.67
CA GLN A 40 -25.92 -7.60 -23.00
C GLN A 40 -25.81 -6.45 -21.98
N PHE A 41 -24.60 -6.09 -21.56
CA PHE A 41 -24.34 -5.00 -20.61
C PHE A 41 -23.91 -3.69 -21.29
N SER A 42 -23.85 -3.66 -22.63
CA SER A 42 -23.57 -2.44 -23.40
C SER A 42 -24.77 -1.49 -23.32
N THR A 43 -24.58 -0.32 -22.76
CA THR A 43 -25.68 0.67 -22.51
C THR A 43 -25.46 2.01 -23.19
N GLY A 44 -24.46 2.12 -24.07
CA GLY A 44 -24.15 3.34 -24.79
C GLY A 44 -23.57 4.46 -23.91
N ASN A 45 -23.66 5.68 -24.40
CA ASN A 45 -23.20 6.85 -23.68
C ASN A 45 -24.18 7.24 -22.57
N ILE A 46 -23.69 7.26 -21.32
CA ILE A 46 -24.47 7.66 -20.15
C ILE A 46 -24.19 9.12 -19.86
N PRO A 47 -25.21 10.03 -19.96
CA PRO A 47 -25.04 11.41 -19.58
C PRO A 47 -24.81 11.55 -18.07
N LEU A 48 -23.81 12.33 -17.68
CA LEU A 48 -23.50 12.62 -16.29
C LEU A 48 -23.75 14.11 -16.00
N PRO A 49 -24.51 14.47 -14.95
CA PRO A 49 -24.71 15.86 -14.59
C PRO A 49 -23.40 16.60 -14.33
N GLY A 50 -23.14 17.69 -15.05
CA GLY A 50 -21.95 18.54 -14.87
C GLY A 50 -20.62 17.96 -15.36
N ARG A 51 -20.64 16.87 -16.13
CA ARG A 51 -19.44 16.22 -16.70
C ARG A 51 -19.72 15.72 -18.12
N SER A 52 -18.65 15.44 -18.88
CA SER A 52 -18.78 14.77 -20.18
C SER A 52 -19.44 13.40 -20.01
N ALA A 53 -20.27 13.00 -20.98
CA ALA A 53 -20.91 11.68 -20.99
C ALA A 53 -19.88 10.56 -20.89
N MET A 54 -20.18 9.54 -20.09
CA MET A 54 -19.34 8.36 -19.96
C MET A 54 -19.78 7.30 -20.95
N ASN A 55 -18.86 6.89 -21.83
CA ASN A 55 -19.10 5.74 -22.69
C ASN A 55 -19.06 4.45 -21.84
N ASN A 56 -20.18 3.73 -21.80
CA ASN A 56 -20.33 2.45 -21.11
C ASN A 56 -20.51 1.29 -22.10
N ASP A 57 -20.14 1.49 -23.35
CA ASP A 57 -20.18 0.42 -24.35
C ASP A 57 -19.08 -0.62 -24.03
N VAL A 58 -19.48 -1.86 -24.13
CA VAL A 58 -18.58 -3.02 -24.14
C VAL A 58 -17.85 -3.02 -25.49
N ALA A 59 -16.58 -3.40 -25.47
CA ALA A 59 -15.76 -3.48 -26.68
C ALA A 59 -16.37 -4.46 -27.69
N GLU A 60 -16.22 -4.20 -28.99
CA GLU A 60 -16.82 -5.02 -30.07
C GLU A 60 -16.42 -6.49 -29.95
N TRP A 61 -15.16 -6.78 -29.63
CA TRP A 61 -14.67 -8.13 -29.42
C TRP A 61 -15.29 -8.86 -28.20
N ASP A 62 -15.86 -8.14 -27.25
CA ASP A 62 -16.54 -8.71 -26.06
C ASP A 62 -18.07 -8.81 -26.24
N LYS A 63 -18.57 -8.41 -27.41
CA LYS A 63 -19.96 -8.61 -27.87
C LYS A 63 -20.14 -9.92 -28.64
N ILE A 64 -19.04 -10.57 -29.00
CA ILE A 64 -19.01 -11.83 -29.75
C ILE A 64 -19.44 -12.96 -28.83
N ASP A 65 -20.18 -13.94 -29.35
CA ASP A 65 -20.50 -15.17 -28.62
C ASP A 65 -19.28 -16.08 -28.58
N PHE A 66 -18.41 -15.83 -27.61
CA PHE A 66 -17.21 -16.62 -27.36
C PHE A 66 -17.60 -17.96 -26.73
N ASN A 67 -17.12 -19.06 -27.31
CA ASN A 67 -17.47 -20.41 -26.97
C ASN A 67 -16.29 -21.16 -26.35
N PRO A 68 -16.21 -21.36 -25.01
CA PRO A 68 -15.13 -22.08 -24.35
C PRO A 68 -14.84 -23.47 -24.92
N GLU A 69 -15.88 -24.19 -25.36
CA GLU A 69 -15.81 -25.55 -25.86
C GLU A 69 -14.93 -25.67 -27.11
N GLU A 70 -14.91 -24.63 -27.95
CA GLU A 70 -14.10 -24.61 -29.19
C GLU A 70 -12.58 -24.51 -28.93
N TRP A 71 -12.20 -24.05 -27.72
CA TRP A 71 -10.80 -23.82 -27.34
C TRP A 71 -10.25 -24.92 -26.42
N ALA A 72 -11.11 -25.58 -25.67
CA ALA A 72 -10.70 -26.51 -24.63
C ALA A 72 -9.91 -27.71 -25.17
N ASP A 73 -10.29 -28.27 -26.33
CA ASP A 73 -9.60 -29.40 -26.90
C ASP A 73 -8.20 -29.01 -27.38
N GLU A 74 -8.05 -27.87 -28.02
CA GLU A 74 -6.76 -27.33 -28.43
C GLU A 74 -5.86 -27.01 -27.24
N PHE A 75 -6.39 -26.42 -26.18
CA PHE A 75 -5.64 -26.17 -24.94
C PHE A 75 -5.12 -27.47 -24.33
N CYS A 76 -5.97 -28.53 -24.30
CA CYS A 76 -5.56 -29.84 -23.82
C CYS A 76 -4.49 -30.49 -24.72
N ARG A 77 -4.55 -30.27 -26.03
CA ARG A 77 -3.59 -30.82 -27.00
C ARG A 77 -2.20 -30.20 -26.85
N ILE A 78 -2.13 -28.87 -26.74
CA ILE A 78 -0.85 -28.15 -26.77
C ILE A 78 -0.15 -28.08 -25.42
N ILE A 79 -0.89 -28.22 -24.30
CA ILE A 79 -0.31 -28.15 -22.96
C ILE A 79 0.54 -29.39 -22.67
N LYS A 80 1.68 -29.23 -22.05
CA LYS A 80 2.51 -30.34 -21.58
C LYS A 80 1.83 -31.08 -20.43
N PRO A 81 2.15 -32.39 -20.21
CA PRO A 81 1.58 -33.17 -19.10
C PRO A 81 1.79 -32.55 -17.71
N ASN A 82 2.87 -31.81 -17.53
CA ASN A 82 3.22 -31.07 -16.30
C ASN A 82 2.88 -29.58 -16.37
N GLY A 83 2.17 -29.14 -17.40
CA GLY A 83 1.79 -27.74 -17.60
C GLY A 83 0.55 -27.34 -16.82
N ASN A 84 0.28 -26.05 -16.79
CA ASN A 84 -0.86 -25.44 -16.13
C ASN A 84 -1.71 -24.62 -17.11
N ILE A 85 -3.02 -24.51 -16.86
CA ILE A 85 -3.93 -23.65 -17.63
C ILE A 85 -4.65 -22.71 -16.64
N PHE A 86 -4.45 -21.41 -16.79
CA PHE A 86 -5.15 -20.39 -16.02
C PHE A 86 -5.87 -19.41 -16.97
N ILE A 87 -7.17 -19.28 -16.81
CA ILE A 87 -8.04 -18.50 -17.69
C ILE A 87 -8.82 -17.48 -16.88
N PHE A 88 -8.59 -16.19 -17.17
CA PHE A 88 -9.48 -15.15 -16.63
C PHE A 88 -10.87 -15.33 -17.22
N THR A 89 -11.90 -15.22 -16.42
CA THR A 89 -13.26 -15.47 -16.85
C THR A 89 -14.29 -14.67 -16.05
N SER A 90 -15.46 -14.52 -16.63
CA SER A 90 -16.62 -13.96 -15.96
C SER A 90 -17.46 -15.04 -15.27
N TYR A 91 -18.32 -14.61 -14.35
CA TYR A 91 -19.19 -15.52 -13.59
C TYR A 91 -20.14 -16.34 -14.50
N ASN A 92 -20.52 -15.84 -15.67
CA ASN A 92 -21.40 -16.51 -16.63
C ASN A 92 -20.68 -17.60 -17.45
N GLN A 93 -19.36 -17.57 -17.56
CA GLN A 93 -18.58 -18.55 -18.31
C GLN A 93 -17.80 -19.54 -17.43
N LEU A 94 -17.65 -19.28 -16.13
CA LEU A 94 -16.88 -20.13 -15.22
C LEU A 94 -17.35 -21.59 -15.25
N GLY A 95 -18.66 -21.82 -15.22
CA GLY A 95 -19.24 -23.17 -15.28
C GLY A 95 -18.99 -23.87 -16.61
N ARG A 96 -18.94 -23.15 -17.72
CA ARG A 96 -18.62 -23.72 -19.05
C ARG A 96 -17.16 -24.18 -19.09
N TRP A 97 -16.21 -23.35 -18.66
CA TRP A 97 -14.79 -23.73 -18.56
C TRP A 97 -14.62 -24.95 -17.63
N TYR A 98 -15.29 -24.96 -16.47
CA TYR A 98 -15.26 -26.11 -15.57
C TYR A 98 -15.71 -27.40 -16.29
N ASN A 99 -16.85 -27.38 -16.96
CA ASN A 99 -17.38 -28.54 -17.67
C ASN A 99 -16.46 -29.04 -18.80
N CYS A 100 -15.71 -28.13 -19.43
CA CYS A 100 -14.75 -28.48 -20.49
C CYS A 100 -13.53 -29.26 -19.98
N PHE A 101 -13.10 -28.98 -18.74
CA PHE A 101 -11.83 -29.48 -18.20
C PHE A 101 -11.94 -30.45 -17.04
N ASP A 102 -13.08 -30.51 -16.33
CA ASP A 102 -13.27 -31.33 -15.13
C ASP A 102 -12.90 -32.82 -15.30
N LYS A 103 -13.19 -33.41 -16.47
CA LYS A 103 -12.83 -34.80 -16.78
C LYS A 103 -11.50 -34.98 -17.50
N LYS A 104 -10.81 -33.90 -17.84
CA LYS A 104 -9.58 -33.92 -18.64
C LYS A 104 -8.33 -33.65 -17.80
N PHE A 105 -8.50 -33.07 -16.60
CA PHE A 105 -7.42 -32.76 -15.67
C PHE A 105 -7.67 -33.39 -14.30
N ASP A 106 -6.60 -33.75 -13.59
CA ASP A 106 -6.69 -34.30 -12.23
C ASP A 106 -7.25 -33.30 -11.22
N THR A 107 -7.08 -32.02 -11.45
CA THR A 107 -7.55 -30.95 -10.57
C THR A 107 -8.04 -29.75 -11.37
N THR A 108 -9.26 -29.32 -11.04
CA THR A 108 -9.82 -28.04 -11.47
C THR A 108 -10.11 -27.19 -10.23
N ASN A 109 -9.80 -25.93 -10.30
CA ASN A 109 -9.99 -24.97 -9.19
C ASN A 109 -10.28 -23.58 -9.75
N PHE A 110 -10.50 -22.61 -8.87
CA PHE A 110 -10.59 -21.21 -9.27
C PHE A 110 -9.92 -20.31 -8.24
N MET A 111 -9.50 -19.15 -8.71
CA MET A 111 -9.02 -18.04 -7.88
C MET A 111 -9.92 -16.83 -8.08
N ILE A 112 -9.94 -15.94 -7.10
CA ILE A 112 -10.64 -14.67 -7.17
C ILE A 112 -9.62 -13.55 -7.19
N TRP A 113 -9.69 -12.70 -8.22
CA TRP A 113 -9.01 -11.42 -8.20
C TRP A 113 -10.00 -10.33 -7.77
N HIS A 114 -9.83 -9.82 -6.54
CA HIS A 114 -10.60 -8.70 -6.00
C HIS A 114 -9.94 -7.37 -6.36
N LYS A 115 -10.70 -6.53 -7.03
CA LYS A 115 -10.30 -5.17 -7.44
C LYS A 115 -10.60 -4.20 -6.30
N THR A 116 -9.57 -3.61 -5.69
CA THR A 116 -9.74 -2.66 -4.57
C THR A 116 -10.38 -1.33 -5.00
N ASN A 117 -10.36 -1.02 -6.31
CA ASN A 117 -10.93 0.18 -6.91
C ASN A 117 -11.73 -0.14 -8.19
N PRO A 118 -12.79 -0.97 -8.11
CA PRO A 118 -13.60 -1.31 -9.27
C PRO A 118 -14.26 -0.07 -9.87
N ALA A 119 -14.61 -0.14 -11.16
CA ALA A 119 -15.37 0.92 -11.81
C ALA A 119 -16.67 1.21 -11.05
N PRO A 120 -17.02 2.48 -10.80
CA PRO A 120 -18.23 2.84 -10.07
C PRO A 120 -19.48 2.40 -10.86
N LYS A 121 -20.49 1.89 -10.15
CA LYS A 121 -21.77 1.53 -10.74
C LYS A 121 -22.67 2.75 -10.74
N ILE A 122 -22.96 3.29 -11.92
CA ILE A 122 -23.75 4.53 -12.09
C ILE A 122 -25.21 4.27 -11.72
N PHE A 123 -25.78 3.20 -12.24
CA PHE A 123 -27.09 2.72 -11.82
C PHE A 123 -26.91 1.94 -10.51
N LYS A 124 -27.39 2.47 -9.41
CA LYS A 124 -27.27 1.91 -8.05
C LYS A 124 -28.02 0.56 -7.87
N ALA A 125 -28.10 -0.24 -8.92
CA ALA A 125 -28.75 -1.55 -8.94
C ALA A 125 -27.68 -2.68 -8.96
N GLY A 126 -27.73 -3.57 -8.00
CA GLY A 126 -26.85 -4.73 -7.86
C GLY A 126 -25.46 -4.39 -7.30
N PHE A 127 -24.60 -5.42 -7.25
CA PHE A 127 -23.25 -5.32 -6.71
C PHE A 127 -22.27 -4.61 -7.67
N LEU A 128 -21.20 -4.03 -7.14
CA LEU A 128 -20.06 -3.61 -7.93
C LEU A 128 -19.35 -4.85 -8.52
N ASN A 129 -18.89 -4.76 -9.76
CA ASN A 129 -18.06 -5.80 -10.38
C ASN A 129 -16.63 -5.70 -9.84
N SER A 130 -16.46 -5.98 -8.56
CA SER A 130 -15.18 -5.90 -7.85
C SER A 130 -14.35 -7.17 -7.94
N CYS A 131 -14.91 -8.28 -8.42
CA CYS A 131 -14.21 -9.54 -8.53
C CYS A 131 -14.18 -10.04 -9.97
N GLU A 132 -13.03 -10.57 -10.37
CA GLU A 132 -12.88 -11.42 -11.55
C GLU A 132 -12.48 -12.82 -11.11
N MET A 133 -12.96 -13.81 -11.84
CA MET A 133 -12.61 -15.19 -11.60
C MET A 133 -11.42 -15.59 -12.48
N ILE A 134 -10.58 -16.48 -11.98
CA ILE A 134 -9.52 -17.12 -12.76
C ILE A 134 -9.74 -18.61 -12.61
N PHE A 135 -10.21 -19.25 -13.68
CA PHE A 135 -10.31 -20.71 -13.75
C PHE A 135 -8.90 -21.30 -13.84
N THR A 136 -8.63 -22.38 -13.11
CA THR A 136 -7.29 -23.01 -13.09
C THR A 136 -7.42 -24.53 -13.15
N CYS A 137 -6.61 -25.20 -13.95
CA CYS A 137 -6.54 -26.66 -14.00
C CYS A 137 -5.13 -27.17 -14.26
N TRP A 138 -4.84 -28.40 -13.77
CA TRP A 138 -3.55 -29.06 -13.88
C TRP A 138 -3.64 -30.57 -13.59
N ASN A 139 -2.62 -31.31 -14.02
CA ASN A 139 -2.47 -32.72 -13.72
C ASN A 139 -1.52 -32.97 -12.54
N LYS A 140 -1.50 -34.20 -12.00
CA LYS A 140 -0.48 -34.62 -11.02
C LYS A 140 0.93 -34.37 -11.57
N LYS A 141 1.85 -33.97 -10.68
CA LYS A 141 3.24 -33.61 -11.02
C LYS A 141 3.38 -32.35 -11.89
N HIS A 142 2.37 -31.46 -11.90
CA HIS A 142 2.47 -30.17 -12.57
C HIS A 142 3.55 -29.27 -11.94
N THR A 143 4.00 -28.29 -12.68
CA THR A 143 4.93 -27.26 -12.20
C THR A 143 4.21 -26.37 -11.18
N TRP A 144 4.69 -26.37 -9.93
CA TRP A 144 4.09 -25.60 -8.87
C TRP A 144 5.13 -25.06 -7.88
N ASN A 145 5.29 -23.74 -7.86
CA ASN A 145 6.25 -23.06 -7.00
C ASN A 145 5.53 -22.51 -5.76
N PHE A 146 5.57 -23.26 -4.66
CA PHE A 146 4.98 -22.84 -3.40
C PHE A 146 5.83 -21.74 -2.74
N ILE A 147 5.31 -20.53 -2.66
CA ILE A 147 6.04 -19.36 -2.12
C ILE A 147 5.96 -19.34 -0.58
N SER A 148 4.76 -19.27 -0.03
CA SER A 148 4.48 -19.31 1.41
C SER A 148 2.99 -19.47 1.66
N GLN A 149 2.59 -19.93 2.85
CA GLN A 149 1.17 -20.03 3.22
C GLN A 149 0.42 -18.72 3.02
N LYS A 150 1.04 -17.59 3.31
CA LYS A 150 0.45 -16.25 3.17
C LYS A 150 0.26 -15.84 1.70
N GLU A 151 1.14 -16.28 0.81
CA GLU A 151 1.11 -15.91 -0.62
C GLU A 151 0.25 -16.87 -1.46
N MET A 152 -0.02 -18.08 -0.98
CA MET A 152 -0.71 -19.13 -1.74
C MET A 152 -2.23 -19.19 -1.51
N HIS A 153 -2.82 -18.09 -1.05
CA HIS A 153 -4.27 -17.98 -1.06
C HIS A 153 -4.81 -17.93 -2.48
N ASN A 154 -5.93 -18.61 -2.74
CA ASN A 154 -6.67 -18.53 -4.00
C ASN A 154 -7.47 -17.22 -4.14
N PHE A 155 -6.99 -16.19 -3.53
CA PHE A 155 -7.53 -14.83 -3.51
C PHE A 155 -6.41 -13.82 -3.73
N ILE A 156 -6.59 -12.96 -4.72
CA ILE A 156 -5.63 -11.87 -5.03
C ILE A 156 -6.37 -10.55 -4.85
N GLU A 157 -5.82 -9.65 -4.07
CA GLU A 157 -6.36 -8.31 -3.88
C GLU A 157 -5.39 -7.26 -4.44
N THR A 158 -5.82 -6.55 -5.49
CA THR A 158 -5.05 -5.47 -6.11
C THR A 158 -5.98 -4.42 -6.70
N SER A 159 -5.43 -3.25 -7.05
CA SER A 159 -6.12 -2.30 -7.91
C SER A 159 -6.21 -2.83 -9.35
N ILE A 160 -7.19 -2.31 -10.12
CA ILE A 160 -7.18 -2.47 -11.59
C ILE A 160 -5.94 -1.80 -12.19
N CYS A 161 -5.64 -2.14 -13.45
CA CYS A 161 -4.52 -1.51 -14.17
C CYS A 161 -4.73 0.01 -14.26
N MET A 162 -3.79 0.79 -13.73
CA MET A 162 -3.82 2.26 -13.68
C MET A 162 -2.58 2.84 -14.37
N ARG A 163 -2.61 4.13 -14.73
CA ARG A 163 -1.42 4.82 -15.21
C ARG A 163 -0.31 4.83 -14.15
N PRO A 164 0.97 4.72 -14.50
CA PRO A 164 1.54 4.72 -15.85
C PRO A 164 1.49 3.37 -16.59
N GLU A 165 1.16 2.27 -15.92
CA GLU A 165 1.11 0.93 -16.51
C GLU A 165 0.02 0.81 -17.58
N ARG A 166 -1.16 1.41 -17.32
CA ARG A 166 -2.26 1.43 -18.28
C ARG A 166 -1.94 2.35 -19.46
N LEU A 167 -1.97 1.78 -20.66
CA LEU A 167 -1.74 2.54 -21.88
C LEU A 167 -2.79 3.66 -22.06
N ALA A 168 -2.30 4.81 -22.54
CA ALA A 168 -3.14 5.92 -22.94
C ALA A 168 -3.61 5.79 -24.39
N ASN A 169 -2.72 5.29 -25.25
CA ASN A 169 -2.95 5.04 -26.67
C ASN A 169 -2.10 3.84 -27.11
N PRO A 170 -2.71 2.78 -27.67
CA PRO A 170 -4.17 2.55 -27.68
C PRO A 170 -4.72 2.27 -26.29
N LYS A 171 -5.93 2.77 -26.02
CA LYS A 171 -6.63 2.51 -24.78
C LYS A 171 -7.27 1.13 -24.81
N HIS A 172 -6.73 0.17 -24.09
CA HIS A 172 -7.35 -1.15 -23.95
C HIS A 172 -8.30 -1.17 -22.74
N PRO A 173 -9.58 -1.54 -22.89
CA PRO A 173 -10.57 -1.46 -21.82
C PRO A 173 -10.28 -2.45 -20.67
N ALA A 174 -9.78 -3.66 -20.97
CA ALA A 174 -9.61 -4.78 -20.04
C ALA A 174 -8.14 -5.09 -19.72
N GLN A 175 -7.20 -4.12 -19.84
CA GLN A 175 -5.78 -4.36 -19.55
C GLN A 175 -5.57 -4.88 -18.14
N LYS A 176 -4.97 -6.07 -17.99
CA LYS A 176 -4.67 -6.70 -16.69
C LYS A 176 -3.42 -6.10 -16.03
N PRO A 177 -3.42 -5.95 -14.69
CA PRO A 177 -2.24 -5.48 -13.95
C PRO A 177 -1.10 -6.49 -14.00
N ILE A 178 0.11 -6.04 -14.33
CA ILE A 178 1.32 -6.89 -14.38
C ILE A 178 1.55 -7.64 -13.07
N LYS A 179 1.30 -7.00 -11.93
CA LYS A 179 1.47 -7.62 -10.60
C LYS A 179 0.63 -8.88 -10.39
N VAL A 180 -0.60 -8.92 -10.91
CA VAL A 180 -1.45 -10.13 -10.86
C VAL A 180 -0.84 -11.23 -11.71
N LEU A 181 -0.45 -10.88 -12.93
CA LEU A 181 0.14 -11.82 -13.90
C LEU A 181 1.49 -12.37 -13.41
N GLU A 182 2.37 -11.53 -12.86
CA GLU A 182 3.64 -11.97 -12.26
C GLU A 182 3.42 -13.00 -11.14
N LYS A 183 2.42 -12.83 -10.29
CA LYS A 183 2.11 -13.79 -9.23
C LYS A 183 1.71 -15.14 -9.82
N LEU A 184 0.82 -15.17 -10.80
CA LEU A 184 0.36 -16.40 -11.45
C LEU A 184 1.51 -17.11 -12.18
N ILE A 185 2.33 -16.36 -12.92
CA ILE A 185 3.47 -16.87 -13.65
C ILE A 185 4.53 -17.48 -12.72
N ARG A 186 4.84 -16.83 -11.60
CA ARG A 186 5.79 -17.37 -10.61
C ARG A 186 5.34 -18.69 -10.02
N ILE A 187 4.04 -18.85 -9.75
CA ILE A 187 3.48 -20.07 -9.16
C ILE A 187 3.46 -21.20 -10.16
N ALA A 188 3.04 -20.93 -11.40
CA ALA A 188 2.65 -21.96 -12.37
C ALA A 188 3.71 -22.26 -13.43
N SER A 189 4.90 -21.63 -13.40
CA SER A 189 5.97 -21.85 -14.38
C SER A 189 7.36 -21.61 -13.79
N ASN A 190 8.39 -22.15 -14.47
CA ASN A 190 9.81 -21.94 -14.16
C ASN A 190 10.46 -20.97 -15.16
N GLU A 191 11.70 -20.50 -14.89
CA GLU A 191 12.48 -19.74 -15.86
C GLU A 191 12.69 -20.57 -17.15
N ASN A 192 12.62 -19.91 -18.30
CA ASN A 192 12.66 -20.49 -19.65
C ASN A 192 11.45 -21.33 -20.09
N ASP A 193 10.43 -21.51 -19.25
CA ASP A 193 9.17 -22.11 -19.66
C ASP A 193 8.46 -21.26 -20.71
N ILE A 194 7.69 -21.89 -21.60
CA ILE A 194 6.93 -21.24 -22.67
C ILE A 194 5.52 -20.94 -22.17
N ILE A 195 5.19 -19.65 -22.12
CA ILE A 195 3.85 -19.16 -21.78
C ILE A 195 3.11 -18.81 -23.07
N PHE A 196 1.87 -19.25 -23.20
CA PHE A 196 1.01 -18.97 -24.35
C PHE A 196 -0.21 -18.16 -23.94
N ASP A 197 -0.47 -17.09 -24.69
CA ASP A 197 -1.67 -16.25 -24.56
C ASP A 197 -2.31 -16.02 -25.94
N PRO A 198 -3.40 -16.75 -26.29
CA PRO A 198 -4.09 -16.57 -27.56
C PRO A 198 -4.93 -15.28 -27.65
N PHE A 199 -5.07 -14.51 -26.59
CA PHE A 199 -5.82 -13.26 -26.52
C PHE A 199 -4.99 -12.16 -25.85
N MET A 200 -3.77 -11.92 -26.37
CA MET A 200 -2.76 -11.13 -25.67
C MET A 200 -3.09 -9.66 -25.49
N GLY A 201 -4.04 -9.10 -26.27
CA GLY A 201 -4.38 -7.69 -26.24
C GLY A 201 -3.15 -6.80 -26.42
N VAL A 202 -2.92 -5.91 -25.48
CA VAL A 202 -1.71 -5.05 -25.45
C VAL A 202 -0.51 -5.70 -24.76
N GLY A 203 -0.44 -7.04 -24.68
CA GLY A 203 0.73 -7.82 -24.28
C GLY A 203 1.08 -7.81 -22.80
N SER A 204 0.10 -7.68 -21.90
CA SER A 204 0.39 -7.63 -20.47
C SER A 204 0.98 -8.93 -19.92
N VAL A 205 0.51 -10.11 -20.40
CA VAL A 205 1.09 -11.42 -20.04
C VAL A 205 2.51 -11.52 -20.56
N GLY A 206 2.78 -11.08 -21.80
CA GLY A 206 4.11 -11.06 -22.40
C GLY A 206 5.11 -10.23 -21.58
N VAL A 207 4.76 -9.00 -21.22
CA VAL A 207 5.60 -8.16 -20.35
C VAL A 207 5.91 -8.86 -19.02
N ALA A 208 4.92 -9.46 -18.37
CA ALA A 208 5.13 -10.19 -17.11
C ALA A 208 6.01 -11.44 -17.29
N ALA A 209 5.83 -12.17 -18.40
CA ALA A 209 6.63 -13.35 -18.74
C ALA A 209 8.11 -12.99 -18.94
N ILE A 210 8.39 -11.96 -19.75
CA ILE A 210 9.75 -11.48 -20.02
C ILE A 210 10.45 -11.00 -18.76
N LYS A 211 9.76 -10.23 -17.94
CA LYS A 211 10.25 -9.76 -16.63
C LYS A 211 10.71 -10.90 -15.73
N LEU A 212 10.04 -12.02 -15.83
CA LEU A 212 10.32 -13.22 -15.03
C LEU A 212 11.22 -14.23 -15.77
N LYS A 213 11.81 -13.88 -16.91
CA LYS A 213 12.68 -14.73 -17.74
C LYS A 213 11.96 -15.97 -18.30
N ARG A 214 10.68 -15.86 -18.63
CA ARG A 214 9.93 -16.87 -19.37
C ARG A 214 9.95 -16.54 -20.85
N LYS A 215 9.76 -17.56 -21.71
CA LYS A 215 9.51 -17.39 -23.13
C LYS A 215 8.01 -17.13 -23.33
N PHE A 216 7.66 -16.37 -24.37
CA PHE A 216 6.27 -15.98 -24.57
C PHE A 216 5.85 -16.13 -26.02
N ILE A 217 4.68 -16.71 -26.24
CA ILE A 217 3.96 -16.74 -27.50
C ILE A 217 2.63 -16.03 -27.27
N GLY A 218 2.38 -14.96 -28.01
CA GLY A 218 1.14 -14.20 -27.94
C GLY A 218 0.48 -14.02 -29.28
N VAL A 219 -0.85 -14.08 -29.33
CA VAL A 219 -1.64 -13.86 -30.55
C VAL A 219 -2.68 -12.77 -30.29
N GLU A 220 -2.83 -11.85 -31.24
CA GLU A 220 -3.81 -10.77 -31.21
C GLU A 220 -4.32 -10.50 -32.63
N ILE A 221 -5.64 -10.42 -32.77
CA ILE A 221 -6.28 -10.18 -34.06
C ILE A 221 -6.27 -8.69 -34.44
N ASP A 222 -6.35 -7.81 -33.44
CA ASP A 222 -6.32 -6.36 -33.67
C ASP A 222 -4.88 -5.89 -33.87
N LYS A 223 -4.58 -5.38 -35.05
CA LYS A 223 -3.24 -4.92 -35.45
C LYS A 223 -2.74 -3.77 -34.57
N ILE A 224 -3.63 -2.90 -34.06
CA ILE A 224 -3.25 -1.77 -33.22
C ILE A 224 -2.81 -2.28 -31.84
N TYR A 225 -3.56 -3.23 -31.28
CA TYR A 225 -3.19 -3.85 -30.00
C TYR A 225 -1.95 -4.73 -30.13
N CYS A 226 -1.82 -5.47 -31.23
CA CYS A 226 -0.64 -6.27 -31.51
C CYS A 226 0.64 -5.40 -31.58
N ASN A 227 0.63 -4.29 -32.30
CA ASN A 227 1.78 -3.38 -32.38
C ASN A 227 2.13 -2.81 -30.99
N ALA A 228 1.14 -2.43 -30.19
CA ALA A 228 1.37 -1.97 -28.83
C ALA A 228 1.95 -3.06 -27.92
N ALA A 229 1.55 -4.32 -28.11
CA ALA A 229 2.12 -5.47 -27.40
C ALA A 229 3.59 -5.66 -27.74
N ILE A 230 3.94 -5.59 -29.00
CA ILE A 230 5.33 -5.71 -29.49
C ILE A 230 6.21 -4.60 -28.89
N GLU A 231 5.78 -3.36 -28.97
CA GLU A 231 6.49 -2.23 -28.38
C GLU A 231 6.75 -2.43 -26.87
N ARG A 232 5.73 -2.86 -26.13
CA ARG A 232 5.84 -3.06 -24.68
C ARG A 232 6.76 -4.22 -24.31
N VAL A 233 6.64 -5.34 -25.02
CA VAL A 233 7.46 -6.54 -24.77
C VAL A 233 8.92 -6.27 -25.13
N ASN A 234 9.18 -5.63 -26.28
CA ASN A 234 10.54 -5.26 -26.69
C ASN A 234 11.17 -4.26 -25.71
N LYS A 235 10.43 -3.28 -25.25
CA LYS A 235 10.91 -2.34 -24.23
C LYS A 235 11.31 -3.05 -22.93
N GLU A 236 10.56 -4.05 -22.50
CA GLU A 236 10.90 -4.84 -21.32
C GLU A 236 12.15 -5.70 -21.54
N LEU A 237 12.35 -6.23 -22.76
CA LEU A 237 13.56 -6.95 -23.16
C LEU A 237 14.79 -6.03 -23.17
N GLU A 238 14.67 -4.85 -23.77
CA GLU A 238 15.74 -3.84 -23.77
C GLU A 238 16.16 -3.47 -22.34
N MET A 239 15.18 -3.31 -21.44
CA MET A 239 15.46 -3.02 -20.02
C MET A 239 16.14 -4.20 -19.31
N ARG A 240 15.89 -5.43 -19.74
CA ARG A 240 16.48 -6.64 -19.15
C ARG A 240 17.87 -6.95 -19.68
N ASP A 241 18.04 -6.99 -21.01
CA ASP A 241 19.19 -7.61 -21.69
C ASP A 241 19.91 -6.69 -22.71
N ASN A 242 19.48 -5.45 -22.90
CA ASN A 242 19.95 -4.49 -23.92
C ASN A 242 19.81 -4.96 -25.38
N LYS A 243 18.89 -5.89 -25.69
CA LYS A 243 18.61 -6.33 -27.08
C LYS A 243 17.13 -6.64 -27.28
N PRO A 244 16.47 -6.10 -28.33
CA PRO A 244 15.14 -6.54 -28.74
C PRO A 244 15.22 -7.91 -29.42
N GLU A 245 14.41 -8.88 -28.97
CA GLU A 245 14.41 -10.28 -29.51
C GLU A 245 13.07 -10.72 -30.13
N TYR A 246 12.01 -9.90 -30.07
CA TYR A 246 10.70 -10.26 -30.61
C TYR A 246 10.42 -9.55 -31.94
N GLU A 247 10.01 -10.34 -32.93
CA GLU A 247 9.67 -9.87 -34.27
C GLU A 247 8.15 -9.97 -34.50
N LEU A 248 7.62 -9.10 -35.37
CA LEU A 248 6.26 -9.17 -35.86
C LEU A 248 6.17 -10.26 -36.95
N ASN A 249 5.44 -11.33 -36.65
CA ASN A 249 5.09 -12.32 -37.71
C ASN A 249 3.68 -12.03 -38.23
N SER A 250 3.54 -11.72 -39.50
CA SER A 250 2.24 -11.57 -40.18
C SER A 250 1.73 -12.91 -40.67
N GLU A 251 0.44 -13.05 -40.90
CA GLU A 251 -0.20 -14.26 -41.39
C GLU A 251 0.35 -14.71 -42.73
N THR A 252 0.81 -13.76 -43.57
CA THR A 252 1.45 -14.01 -44.86
C THR A 252 2.83 -14.67 -44.76
N ASP A 253 3.54 -14.46 -43.64
CA ASP A 253 4.87 -15.04 -43.45
C ASP A 253 4.82 -16.48 -42.92
N ILE A 254 3.67 -16.88 -42.39
CA ILE A 254 3.46 -18.24 -41.81
C ILE A 254 2.99 -19.24 -42.90
N VAL A 255 2.42 -18.79 -44.01
CA VAL A 255 1.83 -19.65 -45.06
C VAL A 255 2.86 -20.12 -46.09
N LYS A 256 4.06 -19.55 -46.15
CA LYS A 256 5.13 -19.98 -47.08
C LYS A 256 5.96 -21.11 -46.49
N GLU A 257 6.10 -22.18 -47.26
CA GLU A 257 6.92 -23.36 -46.95
C GLU A 257 8.36 -23.02 -46.53
N PRO A 258 9.03 -23.92 -45.77
CA PRO A 258 10.23 -23.63 -45.02
C PRO A 258 11.53 -23.57 -45.85
N ASP A 259 11.51 -22.92 -46.99
CA ASP A 259 12.76 -22.65 -47.72
C ASP A 259 12.95 -21.13 -47.87
N CYS A 260 13.98 -20.64 -47.19
CA CYS A 260 14.55 -19.30 -47.32
C CYS A 260 13.69 -18.12 -46.90
N LEU A 261 13.90 -17.66 -45.67
CA LEU A 261 13.89 -16.22 -45.46
C LEU A 261 14.84 -15.80 -44.34
N TYR A 262 16.04 -15.52 -44.77
CA TYR A 262 16.93 -14.60 -44.05
C TYR A 262 16.36 -13.18 -44.15
N GLY A 263 16.31 -12.51 -43.00
CA GLY A 263 15.86 -11.17 -42.78
C GLY A 263 15.97 -10.16 -43.90
N GLN A 264 14.88 -9.51 -44.17
CA GLN A 264 14.95 -8.12 -44.59
C GLN A 264 14.70 -7.25 -43.36
N LYS A 265 15.80 -6.66 -42.92
CA LYS A 265 15.78 -5.56 -41.97
C LYS A 265 14.86 -4.47 -42.50
N VAL A 266 13.74 -4.25 -41.85
CA VAL A 266 13.06 -2.95 -41.92
C VAL A 266 13.84 -1.99 -41.01
N SER A 267 15.03 -1.64 -41.48
CA SER A 267 15.77 -0.49 -40.98
C SER A 267 15.44 0.67 -41.89
N ALA A 268 15.19 1.81 -41.33
CA ALA A 268 15.30 3.11 -41.94
C ALA A 268 14.06 3.80 -42.52
N SER A 269 12.90 3.74 -41.90
CA SER A 269 11.91 4.80 -42.15
C SER A 269 11.03 5.24 -40.95
N LEU A 270 11.33 4.79 -39.74
CA LEU A 270 10.69 5.26 -38.51
C LEU A 270 11.62 6.02 -37.56
N ASN A 271 12.84 6.35 -38.00
CA ASN A 271 13.82 7.07 -37.20
C ASN A 271 13.69 8.60 -37.25
N THR A 272 12.58 9.17 -37.69
CA THR A 272 12.47 10.63 -37.85
C THR A 272 11.36 11.30 -37.01
N VAL A 273 10.66 10.62 -36.10
CA VAL A 273 9.63 11.28 -35.27
C VAL A 273 9.65 10.84 -33.80
N ALA A 274 10.74 10.33 -33.26
CA ALA A 274 10.81 10.06 -31.81
C ALA A 274 12.21 10.33 -31.21
N GLN A 275 12.83 11.44 -31.58
CA GLN A 275 13.74 12.09 -30.63
C GLN A 275 12.90 12.82 -29.57
N LYS A 276 12.24 12.10 -28.66
CA LYS A 276 11.89 12.62 -27.35
C LYS A 276 13.15 12.52 -26.50
N VAL A 277 13.80 13.67 -26.36
CA VAL A 277 14.80 13.99 -25.38
C VAL A 277 14.55 13.18 -24.11
N LYS A 278 15.47 12.28 -23.74
CA LYS A 278 15.59 11.82 -22.36
C LYS A 278 15.67 13.09 -21.51
N PRO A 279 14.87 13.23 -20.45
CA PRO A 279 15.11 14.35 -19.53
C PRO A 279 16.57 14.23 -19.07
N ASP A 280 17.35 15.30 -19.17
CA ASP A 280 18.79 15.38 -18.87
C ASP A 280 19.16 15.02 -17.41
N TRP A 281 18.23 14.55 -16.60
CA TRP A 281 18.41 14.19 -15.20
C TRP A 281 18.44 12.68 -14.90
N ILE A 282 18.34 11.80 -15.91
CA ILE A 282 18.55 10.37 -15.71
C ILE A 282 20.06 10.10 -15.82
N ILE A 283 20.72 10.13 -14.68
CA ILE A 283 22.07 9.60 -14.53
C ILE A 283 21.95 8.09 -14.36
N ASP A 284 22.85 7.32 -14.98
CA ASP A 284 23.02 5.91 -14.71
C ASP A 284 23.49 5.72 -13.25
N ILE A 285 22.53 5.71 -12.34
CA ILE A 285 22.78 5.37 -10.93
C ILE A 285 22.94 3.86 -10.89
N GLU A 286 24.14 3.39 -10.53
CA GLU A 286 24.39 1.96 -10.33
C GLU A 286 23.33 1.39 -9.35
N ARG A 287 22.43 0.56 -9.86
CA ARG A 287 21.54 -0.22 -9.01
C ARG A 287 22.38 -1.20 -8.21
N PRO A 288 22.16 -1.34 -6.90
CA PRO A 288 22.78 -2.42 -6.16
C PRO A 288 22.42 -3.73 -6.90
N ARG A 289 23.41 -4.39 -7.49
CA ARG A 289 23.25 -5.77 -8.00
C ARG A 289 22.72 -6.57 -6.84
N GLU A 290 21.66 -7.33 -7.05
CA GLU A 290 21.23 -8.34 -6.07
C GLU A 290 22.48 -9.10 -5.65
N ALA A 291 22.78 -9.03 -4.35
CA ALA A 291 23.95 -9.65 -3.79
C ALA A 291 23.92 -11.15 -4.15
N SER A 292 24.71 -11.52 -5.14
CA SER A 292 25.08 -12.91 -5.35
C SER A 292 25.57 -13.44 -4.01
N LYS A 293 25.00 -14.54 -3.57
CA LYS A 293 25.36 -15.27 -2.36
C LYS A 293 26.87 -15.28 -2.13
N GLN A 294 27.38 -14.31 -1.40
CA GLN A 294 28.65 -14.44 -0.67
C GLN A 294 28.29 -14.78 0.77
N THR A 295 28.24 -16.08 1.02
CA THR A 295 27.76 -16.76 2.21
C THR A 295 28.72 -16.71 3.42
N ALA A 296 29.59 -15.74 3.53
CA ALA A 296 30.45 -15.59 4.71
C ALA A 296 30.35 -14.21 5.41
N GLY A 297 30.01 -13.15 4.70
CA GLY A 297 29.91 -11.81 5.29
C GLY A 297 28.53 -11.48 5.87
N ALA A 298 27.47 -12.03 5.30
CA ALA A 298 26.09 -11.81 5.75
C ALA A 298 25.79 -12.50 7.10
N ALA A 299 26.35 -13.69 7.34
CA ALA A 299 26.22 -14.41 8.62
C ALA A 299 26.89 -13.67 9.78
N LEU A 300 28.03 -13.00 9.54
CA LEU A 300 28.71 -12.18 10.54
C LEU A 300 28.01 -10.84 10.82
N ALA A 301 27.27 -10.32 9.86
CA ALA A 301 26.43 -9.11 10.05
C ALA A 301 25.13 -9.45 10.79
N GLU A 302 24.49 -10.58 10.48
CA GLU A 302 23.28 -11.02 11.19
C GLU A 302 23.54 -11.38 12.65
N ASP A 303 24.69 -11.98 12.99
CA ASP A 303 25.05 -12.28 14.38
C ASP A 303 25.44 -11.03 15.21
N ARG A 304 25.93 -9.96 14.58
CA ARG A 304 26.14 -8.67 15.28
C ARG A 304 24.85 -7.98 15.68
N TYR A 305 23.72 -8.26 15.04
CA TYR A 305 22.43 -7.59 15.23
C TYR A 305 21.30 -8.49 15.76
N LYS A 306 21.61 -9.74 16.12
CA LYS A 306 20.66 -10.70 16.72
C LYS A 306 20.40 -10.49 18.22
N ILE A 307 20.53 -9.26 18.74
CA ILE A 307 20.20 -8.93 20.13
C ILE A 307 18.90 -8.15 20.13
N GLU A 308 18.01 -8.50 21.04
CA GLU A 308 16.71 -7.90 21.35
C GLU A 308 16.49 -6.51 20.76
N ARG A 309 15.76 -6.48 19.63
CA ARG A 309 15.52 -5.27 18.86
C ARG A 309 14.48 -4.44 19.59
N LEU A 310 14.88 -3.30 20.13
CA LEU A 310 13.92 -2.31 20.60
C LEU A 310 13.04 -1.83 19.43
N ARG A 311 11.77 -1.58 19.70
CA ARG A 311 10.82 -1.04 18.71
C ARG A 311 10.80 0.48 18.75
N PRO A 312 10.35 1.16 17.68
CA PRO A 312 10.08 2.60 17.74
C PRO A 312 9.13 2.95 18.89
N LEU A 313 9.27 4.15 19.47
CA LEU A 313 8.39 4.62 20.55
C LEU A 313 6.95 4.69 20.08
N LEU A 314 6.75 5.18 18.88
CA LEU A 314 5.43 5.27 18.28
C LEU A 314 5.53 5.18 16.75
N LYS A 315 4.38 4.91 16.11
CA LYS A 315 4.29 4.93 14.66
C LYS A 315 4.31 6.37 14.16
N TRP A 316 5.40 6.75 13.47
CA TRP A 316 5.61 8.10 12.92
C TRP A 316 5.50 8.12 11.40
N PRO A 317 5.00 9.20 10.76
CA PRO A 317 5.03 9.34 9.31
C PRO A 317 6.47 9.23 8.78
N GLY A 318 6.67 8.45 7.75
CA GLY A 318 8.02 8.22 7.22
C GLY A 318 8.88 7.20 7.99
N GLY A 319 8.38 6.59 9.07
CA GLY A 319 9.16 5.65 9.91
C GLY A 319 9.91 4.59 9.10
N LYS A 320 11.18 4.36 9.45
CA LYS A 320 12.18 3.59 8.69
C LYS A 320 12.24 2.10 9.01
N GLU A 321 11.28 1.57 9.73
CA GLU A 321 11.30 0.17 10.19
C GLU A 321 11.47 -0.84 9.03
N LYS A 322 10.85 -0.55 7.87
CA LYS A 322 10.97 -1.40 6.67
C LYS A 322 12.26 -1.15 5.89
N GLU A 323 12.83 0.02 6.01
CA GLU A 323 14.04 0.46 5.33
C GLU A 323 15.32 0.06 6.10
N LEU A 324 15.21 -0.35 7.37
CA LEU A 324 16.36 -0.81 8.17
C LEU A 324 17.19 -1.89 7.46
N LYS A 325 16.56 -2.78 6.69
CA LYS A 325 17.27 -3.80 5.89
C LYS A 325 18.20 -3.23 4.81
N TYR A 326 17.96 -1.99 4.36
CA TYR A 326 18.82 -1.30 3.41
C TYR A 326 19.83 -0.39 4.11
N ILE A 327 19.47 0.16 5.28
CA ILE A 327 20.27 1.10 6.06
C ILE A 327 21.37 0.36 6.85
N LEU A 328 21.00 -0.68 7.60
CA LEU A 328 21.93 -1.37 8.52
C LEU A 328 23.18 -1.94 7.85
N PRO A 329 23.11 -2.55 6.63
CA PRO A 329 24.31 -3.04 5.94
C PRO A 329 25.29 -1.95 5.52
N LEU A 330 24.84 -0.70 5.47
CA LEU A 330 25.63 0.45 5.02
C LEU A 330 26.27 1.22 6.18
N LEU A 331 26.04 0.81 7.42
CA LEU A 331 26.59 1.52 8.58
C LEU A 331 28.10 1.41 8.65
N PRO A 332 28.81 2.53 8.79
CA PRO A 332 30.27 2.50 9.01
C PRO A 332 30.59 2.13 10.45
N ASN A 333 31.89 1.99 10.78
CA ASN A 333 32.32 2.00 12.17
C ASN A 333 32.26 3.44 12.71
N PHE A 334 31.66 3.62 13.90
CA PHE A 334 31.52 4.92 14.57
C PHE A 334 31.49 4.77 16.09
N GLU A 335 31.65 5.89 16.80
CA GLU A 335 31.60 5.96 18.27
C GLU A 335 30.26 6.50 18.75
N ASN A 336 29.89 7.70 18.30
CA ASN A 336 28.65 8.35 18.69
C ASN A 336 27.69 8.43 17.50
N TYR A 337 26.41 8.44 17.81
CA TYR A 337 25.31 8.43 16.86
C TYR A 337 24.52 9.75 16.93
N TYR A 338 24.22 10.33 15.77
CA TYR A 338 23.45 11.56 15.65
C TYR A 338 22.25 11.34 14.74
N GLU A 339 21.06 11.76 15.18
CA GLU A 339 19.82 11.70 14.41
C GLU A 339 19.01 12.98 14.57
N PRO A 340 19.23 14.01 13.70
CA PRO A 340 18.61 15.33 13.83
C PRO A 340 17.13 15.34 13.47
N PHE A 341 16.57 14.27 12.89
CA PHE A 341 15.18 14.06 12.52
C PHE A 341 14.71 12.70 13.03
N VAL A 342 14.66 12.52 14.37
CA VAL A 342 14.51 11.19 14.98
C VAL A 342 13.13 10.58 14.77
N GLY A 343 12.07 11.40 14.65
CA GLY A 343 10.72 10.93 14.47
C GLY A 343 10.32 9.86 15.52
N GLY A 344 9.79 8.71 15.07
CA GLY A 344 9.42 7.60 15.96
C GLY A 344 10.59 6.80 16.52
N GLY A 345 11.83 7.11 16.16
CA GLY A 345 13.04 6.48 16.69
C GLY A 345 13.35 5.09 16.13
N SER A 346 12.93 4.78 14.90
CA SER A 346 13.13 3.43 14.31
C SER A 346 14.61 3.07 14.17
N VAL A 347 15.44 4.04 13.76
CA VAL A 347 16.89 3.84 13.58
C VAL A 347 17.61 3.95 14.91
N PHE A 348 17.29 4.98 15.70
CA PHE A 348 17.79 5.20 17.06
C PHE A 348 17.65 3.95 17.95
N ALA A 349 16.45 3.34 17.97
CA ALA A 349 16.17 2.15 18.77
C ALA A 349 16.91 0.87 18.30
N THR A 350 17.49 0.88 17.09
CA THR A 350 18.13 -0.30 16.48
C THR A 350 19.65 -0.22 16.52
N ILE A 351 20.23 0.97 16.45
CA ILE A 351 21.69 1.18 16.36
C ILE A 351 22.34 1.12 17.74
N LYS A 352 23.59 0.62 17.79
CA LYS A 352 24.42 0.61 19.01
C LYS A 352 25.53 1.66 18.91
N ALA A 353 25.57 2.57 19.87
CA ALA A 353 26.60 3.61 20.00
C ALA A 353 27.06 3.80 21.44
N LYS A 354 28.17 4.52 21.65
CA LYS A 354 28.63 4.95 22.98
C LYS A 354 27.67 5.99 23.55
N ARG A 355 27.33 7.00 22.75
CA ARG A 355 26.37 8.07 23.06
C ARG A 355 25.48 8.33 21.87
N TYR A 356 24.29 8.82 22.13
CA TYR A 356 23.30 9.18 21.13
C TYR A 356 22.94 10.64 21.29
N PHE A 357 22.86 11.37 20.18
CA PHE A 357 22.35 12.72 20.10
C PHE A 357 21.15 12.71 19.16
N VAL A 358 19.97 12.85 19.73
CA VAL A 358 18.72 12.76 18.97
C VAL A 358 17.93 14.04 19.07
N ASN A 359 17.32 14.44 17.96
CA ASN A 359 16.62 15.70 17.85
C ASN A 359 15.38 15.55 16.95
N ASP A 360 14.37 16.31 17.24
CA ASP A 360 13.25 16.59 16.34
C ASP A 360 12.70 17.96 16.63
N LYS A 361 12.06 18.60 15.64
CA LYS A 361 11.47 19.93 15.80
C LYS A 361 10.07 19.89 16.42
N SER A 362 9.48 18.69 16.54
CA SER A 362 8.16 18.47 17.12
C SER A 362 8.24 18.50 18.66
N GLU A 363 7.71 19.55 19.28
CA GLU A 363 7.70 19.71 20.73
C GLU A 363 6.96 18.56 21.43
N ASP A 364 5.80 18.17 20.90
CA ASP A 364 5.00 17.07 21.45
C ASP A 364 5.75 15.74 21.41
N LEU A 365 6.47 15.49 20.29
CA LEU A 365 7.27 14.28 20.14
C LEU A 365 8.45 14.27 21.13
N ILE A 366 9.19 15.36 21.20
CA ILE A 366 10.33 15.47 22.13
C ILE A 366 9.86 15.47 23.58
N GLY A 367 8.69 16.06 23.85
CA GLY A 367 8.02 15.94 25.17
C GLY A 367 7.77 14.48 25.55
N LEU A 368 7.36 13.63 24.60
CA LEU A 368 7.22 12.19 24.84
C LEU A 368 8.58 11.52 25.13
N TYR A 369 9.62 11.83 24.35
CA TYR A 369 10.96 11.30 24.57
C TYR A 369 11.48 11.65 25.98
N ASN A 370 11.36 12.91 26.37
CA ASN A 370 11.79 13.38 27.70
C ASN A 370 10.97 12.74 28.82
N SER A 371 9.64 12.66 28.68
CA SER A 371 8.77 12.04 29.68
C SER A 371 9.14 10.56 29.93
N ILE A 372 9.57 9.83 28.89
CA ILE A 372 10.04 8.44 29.04
C ILE A 372 11.45 8.41 29.63
N ALA A 373 12.37 9.22 29.12
CA ALA A 373 13.76 9.27 29.57
C ALA A 373 13.88 9.60 31.06
N GLU A 374 13.06 10.51 31.55
CA GLU A 374 13.01 10.97 32.92
C GLU A 374 12.14 10.09 33.82
N SER A 375 11.47 9.06 33.26
CA SER A 375 10.48 8.24 33.97
C SER A 375 9.41 9.11 34.68
N ASN A 376 8.91 10.13 34.00
CA ASN A 376 8.05 11.16 34.55
C ASN A 376 6.76 10.57 35.14
N GLU A 377 6.64 10.61 36.47
CA GLU A 377 5.51 10.01 37.21
C GLU A 377 4.15 10.59 36.79
N GLN A 378 4.08 11.90 36.53
CA GLN A 378 2.83 12.58 36.14
C GLN A 378 2.40 12.15 34.72
N PHE A 379 3.34 11.95 33.80
CA PHE A 379 3.04 11.42 32.48
C PHE A 379 2.45 10.01 32.58
N PHE A 380 3.06 9.11 33.35
CA PHE A 380 2.52 7.75 33.53
C PHE A 380 1.18 7.74 34.25
N PHE A 381 1.00 8.59 35.27
CA PHE A 381 -0.28 8.79 35.94
C PHE A 381 -1.39 9.16 34.94
N TRP A 382 -1.14 10.09 34.01
CA TRP A 382 -2.14 10.48 33.02
C TRP A 382 -2.42 9.41 31.98
N ILE A 383 -1.41 8.65 31.53
CA ILE A 383 -1.64 7.52 30.62
C ILE A 383 -2.51 6.45 31.29
N GLU A 384 -2.28 6.16 32.57
CA GLU A 384 -3.08 5.22 33.35
C GLU A 384 -4.52 5.71 33.51
N ASN A 385 -4.73 6.98 33.78
CA ASN A 385 -6.07 7.59 33.87
C ASN A 385 -6.80 7.55 32.50
N ILE A 386 -6.12 7.91 31.41
CA ILE A 386 -6.69 7.82 30.04
C ILE A 386 -7.04 6.36 29.70
N SER A 387 -6.16 5.43 30.01
CA SER A 387 -6.37 4.00 29.78
C SER A 387 -7.53 3.45 30.62
N SER A 388 -7.62 3.84 31.88
CA SER A 388 -8.71 3.47 32.78
C SER A 388 -10.05 4.01 32.30
N ALA A 389 -10.11 5.29 31.92
CA ALA A 389 -11.31 5.91 31.36
C ALA A 389 -11.75 5.17 30.07
N TRP A 390 -10.80 4.80 29.21
CA TRP A 390 -11.07 4.04 27.99
C TRP A 390 -11.66 2.65 28.29
N ASN A 391 -11.06 1.91 29.21
CA ASN A 391 -11.51 0.59 29.61
C ASN A 391 -12.87 0.63 30.31
N ASN A 392 -13.09 1.61 31.20
CA ASN A 392 -14.37 1.81 31.89
C ASN A 392 -15.49 2.10 30.89
N MET A 393 -15.25 2.99 29.92
CA MET A 393 -16.21 3.26 28.85
C MET A 393 -16.48 2.01 28.00
N LEU A 394 -15.47 1.19 27.70
CA LEU A 394 -15.65 -0.05 26.95
C LEU A 394 -16.50 -1.05 27.75
N CYS A 395 -16.24 -1.24 29.04
CA CYS A 395 -17.04 -2.11 29.91
C CYS A 395 -18.48 -1.61 30.00
N PHE A 396 -18.68 -0.32 30.21
CA PHE A 396 -20.00 0.30 30.22
C PHE A 396 -20.74 0.12 28.88
N ALA A 397 -20.04 0.32 27.78
CA ALA A 397 -20.58 0.12 26.44
C ALA A 397 -21.03 -1.35 26.20
N GLN A 398 -20.73 -2.29 27.06
CA GLN A 398 -21.24 -3.67 27.03
C GLN A 398 -22.65 -3.82 27.64
N ASP A 399 -23.09 -2.95 28.56
CA ASP A 399 -24.45 -2.89 29.11
C ASP A 399 -25.36 -2.02 28.23
N LYS A 400 -25.90 -2.63 27.17
CA LYS A 400 -26.43 -1.92 25.99
C LYS A 400 -27.91 -2.08 25.74
N ASP A 401 -28.62 -2.87 26.55
CA ASP A 401 -30.00 -3.24 26.25
C ASP A 401 -30.96 -2.05 26.21
N THR A 402 -30.73 -1.05 27.05
CA THR A 402 -31.51 0.18 27.08
C THR A 402 -31.36 0.99 25.78
N ILE A 403 -30.12 1.20 25.33
CA ILE A 403 -29.83 1.93 24.08
C ILE A 403 -30.24 1.12 22.85
N LYS A 404 -30.08 -0.20 22.86
CA LYS A 404 -30.57 -1.06 21.79
C LYS A 404 -32.08 -1.01 21.63
N ARG A 405 -32.84 -1.05 22.75
CA ARG A 405 -34.31 -0.90 22.72
C ARG A 405 -34.71 0.45 22.12
N ALA A 406 -34.11 1.54 22.57
CA ALA A 406 -34.35 2.86 22.01
C ALA A 406 -34.04 2.93 20.51
N TYR A 407 -32.94 2.30 20.07
CA TYR A 407 -32.63 2.20 18.62
C TYR A 407 -33.68 1.41 17.85
N LYS A 408 -34.18 0.30 18.39
CA LYS A 408 -35.22 -0.53 17.72
C LYS A 408 -36.51 0.27 17.54
N SER A 409 -36.97 1.02 18.55
CA SER A 409 -38.15 1.90 18.43
C SER A 409 -37.91 3.08 17.48
N TYR A 410 -36.72 3.68 17.50
CA TYR A 410 -36.36 4.73 16.54
C TYR A 410 -36.27 4.22 15.09
N ARG A 411 -35.74 3.02 14.90
CA ARG A 411 -35.67 2.35 13.60
C ARG A 411 -37.04 2.03 13.02
N ALA A 412 -37.98 1.58 13.87
CA ALA A 412 -39.34 1.23 13.51
C ALA A 412 -40.30 2.45 13.31
N ASP A 413 -39.77 3.68 13.38
CA ASP A 413 -40.55 4.92 13.39
C ASP A 413 -41.56 5.08 14.53
N GLU A 414 -41.46 4.26 15.59
CA GLU A 414 -42.22 4.36 16.84
C GLU A 414 -41.72 5.54 17.69
N MET A 415 -40.49 5.98 17.49
CA MET A 415 -39.86 7.10 18.17
C MET A 415 -39.35 8.14 17.14
N SER A 416 -39.79 9.38 17.31
CA SER A 416 -39.31 10.49 16.47
C SER A 416 -37.86 10.88 16.81
N GLU A 417 -37.22 11.68 15.96
CA GLU A 417 -35.85 12.18 16.23
C GLU A 417 -35.82 13.09 17.50
N ALA A 418 -36.88 13.88 17.73
CA ALA A 418 -37.02 14.66 18.95
C ALA A 418 -37.22 13.77 20.19
N GLY A 419 -38.01 12.69 20.06
CA GLY A 419 -38.21 11.68 21.09
C GLY A 419 -36.90 10.96 21.44
N LEU A 420 -36.10 10.61 20.43
CA LEU A 420 -34.79 10.02 20.64
C LEU A 420 -33.85 10.94 21.41
N LEU A 421 -33.83 12.24 21.06
CA LEU A 421 -33.00 13.21 21.74
C LEU A 421 -33.42 13.37 23.23
N SER A 422 -34.72 13.51 23.50
CA SER A 422 -35.25 13.55 24.85
C SER A 422 -34.93 12.30 25.66
N PHE A 423 -35.06 11.11 25.03
CA PHE A 423 -34.68 9.83 25.65
C PHE A 423 -33.19 9.81 26.03
N LEU A 424 -32.29 10.22 25.12
CA LEU A 424 -30.84 10.21 25.35
C LEU A 424 -30.43 11.19 26.45
N GLN A 425 -31.11 12.33 26.56
CA GLN A 425 -30.91 13.29 27.66
C GLN A 425 -31.35 12.70 29.02
N SER A 426 -32.51 12.09 29.06
CA SER A 426 -33.02 11.45 30.29
C SER A 426 -32.13 10.26 30.70
N TYR A 427 -31.64 9.48 29.72
CA TYR A 427 -30.70 8.39 29.97
C TYR A 427 -29.35 8.90 30.52
N LEU A 428 -28.82 10.00 30.00
CA LEU A 428 -27.64 10.64 30.56
C LEU A 428 -27.83 11.11 32.00
N ASP A 429 -28.99 11.72 32.30
CA ASP A 429 -29.31 12.18 33.68
C ASP A 429 -29.43 10.99 34.66
N GLU A 430 -29.96 9.86 34.21
CA GLU A 430 -29.99 8.61 35.00
C GLU A 430 -28.58 8.09 35.27
N LEU A 431 -27.71 8.09 34.25
CA LEU A 431 -26.31 7.70 34.39
C LEU A 431 -25.56 8.59 35.37
N LYS A 432 -25.85 9.90 35.38
CA LYS A 432 -25.26 10.87 36.33
C LYS A 432 -25.74 10.59 37.75
N LYS A 433 -27.02 10.41 37.96
CA LYS A 433 -27.61 10.10 39.29
C LYS A 433 -27.08 8.79 39.89
N SER A 434 -26.77 7.81 39.06
CA SER A 434 -26.21 6.53 39.49
C SER A 434 -24.68 6.53 39.63
N ASN A 435 -24.01 7.68 39.52
CA ASN A 435 -22.54 7.82 39.46
C ASN A 435 -21.85 6.97 38.39
N LYS A 436 -22.60 6.33 37.48
CA LYS A 436 -22.01 5.53 36.39
C LYS A 436 -21.29 6.40 35.38
N PHE A 437 -21.76 7.62 35.13
CA PHE A 437 -21.12 8.54 34.20
C PHE A 437 -19.80 9.09 34.74
N SER A 438 -19.72 9.41 36.02
CA SER A 438 -18.49 9.86 36.67
C SER A 438 -17.42 8.78 36.74
N SER A 439 -17.79 7.48 36.69
CA SER A 439 -16.82 6.39 36.67
C SER A 439 -16.05 6.27 35.35
N PHE A 440 -16.55 6.88 34.25
CA PHE A 440 -15.84 6.89 32.96
C PHE A 440 -14.72 7.91 32.92
N ILE A 441 -14.90 9.01 33.63
CA ILE A 441 -13.96 10.10 33.68
C ILE A 441 -13.57 10.21 35.12
N SER A 442 -12.33 9.86 35.47
CA SER A 442 -11.84 10.04 36.80
C SER A 442 -12.02 11.51 37.20
N GLU A 443 -12.16 11.80 38.51
CA GLU A 443 -12.20 13.17 39.04
C GLU A 443 -11.01 14.02 38.58
N SER A 444 -9.95 13.37 38.12
CA SER A 444 -8.77 14.01 37.52
C SER A 444 -9.07 14.78 36.23
N PHE A 445 -10.11 14.41 35.45
CA PHE A 445 -10.50 15.11 34.23
C PHE A 445 -11.61 16.12 34.51
N HIS A 446 -11.29 17.24 35.13
CA HIS A 446 -12.27 18.27 35.48
C HIS A 446 -12.53 19.33 34.38
N TRP A 447 -11.74 19.29 33.29
CA TRP A 447 -11.89 20.24 32.18
C TRP A 447 -13.11 19.92 31.32
N HIS A 448 -13.93 20.92 31.05
CA HIS A 448 -15.04 20.84 30.07
C HIS A 448 -16.06 19.71 30.31
N ASN A 449 -16.42 19.38 31.55
CA ASN A 449 -17.34 18.28 31.87
C ASN A 449 -18.70 18.36 31.17
N LYS A 450 -19.27 19.57 30.99
CA LYS A 450 -20.51 19.75 30.21
C LYS A 450 -20.34 19.36 28.72
N LYS A 451 -19.16 19.57 28.18
CA LYS A 451 -18.88 19.31 26.77
C LYS A 451 -18.87 17.82 26.44
N ILE A 452 -18.38 16.97 27.32
CA ILE A 452 -18.41 15.52 27.10
C ILE A 452 -19.85 14.98 27.11
N GLU A 453 -20.73 15.55 27.92
CA GLU A 453 -22.15 15.22 27.97
C GLU A 453 -22.82 15.51 26.60
N GLU A 454 -22.57 16.71 26.07
CA GLU A 454 -23.05 17.10 24.73
C GLU A 454 -22.51 16.16 23.64
N ILE A 455 -21.22 15.85 23.68
CA ILE A 455 -20.56 14.94 22.73
C ILE A 455 -21.17 13.54 22.81
N PHE A 456 -21.45 13.04 24.02
CA PHE A 456 -22.04 11.73 24.25
C PHE A 456 -23.41 11.59 23.58
N VAL A 457 -24.34 12.51 23.91
CA VAL A 457 -25.68 12.52 23.33
C VAL A 457 -25.63 12.63 21.81
N LYS A 458 -24.83 13.57 21.32
CA LYS A 458 -24.65 13.79 19.86
C LYS A 458 -24.13 12.56 19.16
N ASN A 459 -23.07 11.92 19.66
CA ASN A 459 -22.44 10.78 18.98
C ASN A 459 -23.38 9.57 18.90
N ILE A 460 -24.14 9.29 19.97
CA ILE A 460 -25.10 8.19 19.97
C ILE A 460 -26.23 8.49 19.00
N LYS A 461 -26.80 9.70 19.04
CA LYS A 461 -27.85 10.13 18.08
C LYS A 461 -27.38 10.00 16.63
N ASP A 462 -26.23 10.59 16.30
CA ASP A 462 -25.68 10.58 14.96
C ASP A 462 -25.38 9.16 14.47
N LYS A 463 -24.93 8.28 15.37
CA LYS A 463 -24.68 6.87 15.06
C LYS A 463 -25.98 6.13 14.79
N MET A 464 -27.02 6.31 15.61
CA MET A 464 -28.32 5.71 15.40
C MET A 464 -28.96 6.16 14.07
N HIS A 465 -28.88 7.45 13.78
CA HIS A 465 -29.35 7.99 12.50
C HIS A 465 -28.60 7.36 11.31
N ARG A 466 -27.29 7.23 11.39
CA ARG A 466 -26.49 6.55 10.33
C ARG A 466 -26.86 5.08 10.18
N MET A 467 -27.04 4.34 11.29
CA MET A 467 -27.46 2.93 11.24
C MET A 467 -28.82 2.81 10.55
N LYS A 468 -29.83 3.61 10.94
CA LYS A 468 -31.16 3.64 10.31
C LYS A 468 -31.06 3.92 8.80
N ASN A 469 -30.26 4.90 8.41
CA ASN A 469 -30.02 5.22 7.00
C ASN A 469 -29.31 4.10 6.21
N ILE A 470 -28.49 3.30 6.86
CA ILE A 470 -27.86 2.12 6.26
C ILE A 470 -28.89 1.00 6.09
N GLU A 471 -29.70 0.75 7.12
CA GLU A 471 -30.74 -0.29 7.09
C GLU A 471 -31.83 0.00 6.04
N LEU A 472 -32.25 1.25 5.88
CA LEU A 472 -33.15 1.67 4.80
C LEU A 472 -32.61 1.38 3.39
N LYS A 473 -31.29 1.36 3.23
CA LYS A 473 -30.62 1.14 1.93
C LYS A 473 -30.21 -0.29 1.67
N ARG A 474 -29.93 -1.06 2.72
CA ARG A 474 -29.24 -2.36 2.61
C ARG A 474 -29.92 -3.51 3.35
N GLY A 475 -31.05 -3.27 4.04
CA GLY A 475 -31.67 -4.20 4.95
C GLY A 475 -31.10 -4.12 6.37
N PHE A 476 -31.77 -4.79 7.30
CA PHE A 476 -31.45 -4.72 8.72
C PHE A 476 -30.02 -5.18 9.04
N LEU A 477 -29.37 -4.43 9.92
CA LEU A 477 -28.10 -4.81 10.51
C LEU A 477 -28.29 -6.00 11.47
N SER A 478 -27.31 -6.86 11.56
CA SER A 478 -27.29 -7.91 12.58
C SER A 478 -27.28 -7.30 13.99
N GLU A 479 -27.78 -8.03 14.97
CA GLU A 479 -27.73 -7.58 16.39
C GLU A 479 -26.29 -7.29 16.84
N GLU A 480 -25.35 -8.08 16.35
CA GLU A 480 -23.92 -7.89 16.62
C GLU A 480 -23.38 -6.58 16.01
N ASP A 481 -23.79 -6.25 14.78
CA ASP A 481 -23.38 -5.00 14.13
C ASP A 481 -24.00 -3.77 14.79
N VAL A 482 -25.28 -3.84 15.18
CA VAL A 482 -25.93 -2.79 15.98
C VAL A 482 -25.14 -2.57 17.27
N GLN A 483 -24.81 -3.64 17.96
CA GLN A 483 -24.03 -3.60 19.20
C GLN A 483 -22.66 -2.95 19.02
N LYS A 484 -21.90 -3.39 18.03
CA LYS A 484 -20.56 -2.84 17.72
C LYS A 484 -20.62 -1.36 17.33
N ASN A 485 -21.68 -0.95 16.63
CA ASN A 485 -21.89 0.46 16.27
C ASN A 485 -22.19 1.34 17.48
N ILE A 486 -23.03 0.88 18.40
CA ILE A 486 -23.32 1.58 19.66
C ILE A 486 -22.04 1.69 20.48
N GLU A 487 -21.32 0.59 20.69
CA GLU A 487 -20.01 0.57 21.36
C GLU A 487 -19.05 1.62 20.75
N THR A 488 -18.99 1.66 19.41
CA THR A 488 -18.14 2.63 18.73
C THR A 488 -18.57 4.09 18.97
N ALA A 489 -19.86 4.36 19.15
CA ALA A 489 -20.34 5.69 19.50
C ALA A 489 -19.87 6.14 20.88
N TYR A 490 -19.91 5.23 21.86
CA TYR A 490 -19.37 5.47 23.20
C TYR A 490 -17.86 5.76 23.16
N MET A 491 -17.08 4.87 22.52
CA MET A 491 -15.64 5.02 22.41
C MET A 491 -15.25 6.31 21.66
N SER A 492 -16.01 6.66 20.61
CA SER A 492 -15.84 7.91 19.87
C SER A 492 -16.06 9.15 20.73
N THR A 493 -16.90 9.07 21.76
CA THR A 493 -17.13 10.17 22.71
C THR A 493 -15.86 10.51 23.47
N LEU A 494 -15.21 9.52 24.08
CA LEU A 494 -13.94 9.75 24.78
C LEU A 494 -12.83 10.22 23.84
N TYR A 495 -12.76 9.63 22.63
CA TYR A 495 -11.76 10.06 21.65
C TYR A 495 -11.92 11.54 21.28
N ILE A 496 -13.16 12.00 21.02
CA ILE A 496 -13.43 13.39 20.66
C ILE A 496 -13.16 14.31 21.85
N TYR A 497 -13.52 13.89 23.06
CA TYR A 497 -13.25 14.64 24.28
C TYR A 497 -11.74 14.80 24.51
N PHE A 498 -10.97 13.74 24.46
CA PHE A 498 -9.51 13.79 24.60
C PHE A 498 -8.83 14.59 23.49
N ARG A 499 -9.35 14.52 22.25
CA ARG A 499 -8.90 15.37 21.17
C ARG A 499 -9.18 16.86 21.42
N MET A 500 -10.31 17.16 22.00
CA MET A 500 -10.67 18.53 22.39
C MET A 500 -9.72 19.04 23.48
N LEU A 501 -9.43 18.25 24.51
CA LEU A 501 -8.47 18.61 25.56
C LEU A 501 -7.06 18.82 25.00
N TYR A 502 -6.63 17.98 24.06
CA TYR A 502 -5.33 18.13 23.40
C TYR A 502 -5.23 19.45 22.61
N ASN A 503 -6.32 19.87 21.96
CA ASN A 503 -6.37 21.11 21.20
C ASN A 503 -6.57 22.37 22.09
N ASP A 504 -6.84 22.20 23.36
CA ASP A 504 -7.03 23.32 24.28
C ASP A 504 -5.68 23.82 24.81
N THR A 505 -5.32 25.04 24.41
CA THR A 505 -4.04 25.67 24.79
C THR A 505 -3.93 25.91 26.28
N ASN A 506 -5.04 26.11 27.01
CA ASN A 506 -5.02 26.27 28.46
C ASN A 506 -4.64 24.96 29.13
N VAL A 507 -5.25 23.83 28.72
CA VAL A 507 -4.90 22.51 29.24
C VAL A 507 -3.43 22.18 28.94
N ALA A 508 -2.94 22.52 27.74
CA ALA A 508 -1.55 22.30 27.36
C ALA A 508 -0.57 23.11 28.23
N SER A 509 -0.89 24.37 28.54
CA SER A 509 -0.03 25.23 29.35
C SER A 509 -0.09 24.92 30.85
N GLU A 510 -1.26 24.50 31.35
CA GLU A 510 -1.47 24.18 32.77
C GLU A 510 -0.91 22.79 33.14
N ASN A 511 -0.94 21.82 32.23
CA ASN A 511 -0.56 20.45 32.50
C ASN A 511 0.14 19.78 31.28
N THR A 512 1.44 20.06 31.09
CA THR A 512 2.26 19.48 30.04
C THR A 512 2.26 17.94 30.06
N PRO A 513 2.39 17.22 31.20
CA PRO A 513 2.32 15.77 31.23
C PRO A 513 0.99 15.21 30.71
N LEU A 514 -0.14 15.84 30.98
CA LEU A 514 -1.43 15.47 30.42
C LEU A 514 -1.44 15.69 28.89
N HIS A 515 -0.96 16.84 28.43
CA HIS A 515 -0.91 17.16 27.00
C HIS A 515 -0.10 16.10 26.21
N ILE A 516 1.07 15.71 26.71
CA ILE A 516 1.90 14.66 26.08
C ILE A 516 1.22 13.29 26.15
N SER A 517 0.51 12.98 27.22
CA SER A 517 -0.25 11.73 27.34
C SER A 517 -1.41 11.67 26.33
N LEU A 518 -2.10 12.80 26.13
CA LEU A 518 -3.14 12.96 25.12
C LEU A 518 -2.56 12.88 23.70
N PHE A 519 -1.39 13.44 23.44
CA PHE A 519 -0.66 13.26 22.19
C PHE A 519 -0.42 11.78 21.88
N LEU A 520 0.12 11.02 22.83
CA LEU A 520 0.33 9.58 22.68
C LEU A 520 -0.98 8.84 22.41
N PHE A 521 -2.03 9.13 23.19
CA PHE A 521 -3.35 8.54 22.98
C PHE A 521 -3.86 8.79 21.57
N LEU A 522 -3.84 10.02 21.09
CA LEU A 522 -4.31 10.38 19.74
C LEU A 522 -3.49 9.69 18.66
N ARG A 523 -2.17 9.60 18.82
CA ARG A 523 -1.30 8.85 17.89
C ARG A 523 -1.68 7.38 17.81
N CYS A 524 -2.11 6.78 18.90
CA CYS A 524 -2.51 5.39 18.97
C CYS A 524 -3.92 5.13 18.44
N TYR A 525 -4.87 6.03 18.65
CA TYR A 525 -6.30 5.78 18.41
C TYR A 525 -6.90 6.53 17.22
N ALA A 526 -6.16 7.45 16.58
CA ALA A 526 -6.59 8.12 15.36
C ALA A 526 -6.66 7.16 14.17
N TYR A 527 -7.57 7.43 13.24
CA TYR A 527 -7.77 6.66 12.02
C TYR A 527 -6.46 6.45 11.25
N SER A 528 -6.10 5.19 11.00
CA SER A 528 -4.86 4.77 10.31
C SER A 528 -3.56 5.30 10.94
N GLY A 529 -3.58 5.76 12.19
CA GLY A 529 -2.43 6.42 12.82
C GLY A 529 -2.01 7.71 12.10
N MET A 530 -2.97 8.34 11.38
CA MET A 530 -2.74 9.60 10.69
C MET A 530 -2.52 10.73 11.69
N PHE A 531 -1.74 11.74 11.26
CA PHE A 531 -1.49 12.94 12.03
C PHE A 531 -1.66 14.15 11.11
N ARG A 532 -2.65 14.98 11.39
CA ARG A 532 -3.01 16.13 10.57
C ARG A 532 -3.64 17.22 11.42
N TYR A 533 -3.25 18.44 11.14
CA TYR A 533 -3.82 19.65 11.71
C TYR A 533 -4.70 20.38 10.68
N ASN A 534 -5.67 21.14 11.15
CA ASN A 534 -6.42 22.08 10.31
C ASN A 534 -5.67 23.42 10.20
N ASP A 535 -6.22 24.36 9.45
CA ASP A 535 -5.61 25.68 9.24
C ASP A 535 -5.47 26.52 10.53
N LYS A 536 -6.17 26.14 11.60
CA LYS A 536 -6.04 26.75 12.94
C LYS A 536 -4.97 26.10 13.80
N GLY A 537 -4.26 25.10 13.27
CA GLY A 537 -3.27 24.32 14.02
C GLY A 537 -3.88 23.29 15.00
N GLU A 538 -5.17 22.97 14.90
CA GLU A 538 -5.82 21.97 15.73
C GLU A 538 -5.76 20.58 15.10
N PHE A 539 -5.48 19.56 15.90
CA PHE A 539 -5.51 18.16 15.47
C PHE A 539 -6.94 17.76 15.10
N ASN A 540 -7.17 17.28 13.87
CA ASN A 540 -8.50 17.06 13.32
C ASN A 540 -8.74 15.65 12.74
N VAL A 541 -7.88 14.68 13.03
CA VAL A 541 -8.07 13.30 12.55
C VAL A 541 -9.23 12.64 13.31
N PRO A 542 -10.11 11.90 12.61
CA PRO A 542 -11.20 11.19 13.26
C PRO A 542 -10.72 9.95 14.02
N TYR A 543 -11.58 9.43 14.89
CA TYR A 543 -11.38 8.15 15.57
C TYR A 543 -11.21 6.98 14.58
N GLY A 544 -10.36 6.01 14.93
CA GLY A 544 -10.07 4.85 14.09
C GLY A 544 -11.21 3.84 13.90
N GLY A 545 -12.29 3.96 14.70
CA GLY A 545 -13.50 3.15 14.59
C GLY A 545 -13.44 1.80 15.31
N MET A 546 -14.32 0.87 14.92
CA MET A 546 -14.56 -0.41 15.62
C MET A 546 -13.30 -1.23 15.92
N SER A 547 -12.35 -1.26 14.99
CA SER A 547 -11.11 -2.01 15.15
C SER A 547 -10.18 -1.47 16.24
N TYR A 548 -10.45 -0.27 16.72
CA TYR A 548 -9.70 0.41 17.77
C TYR A 548 -10.37 0.34 19.15
N ASN A 549 -11.64 -0.10 19.24
CA ASN A 549 -12.38 -0.14 20.52
C ASN A 549 -11.63 -0.92 21.61
N LYS A 550 -11.06 -2.08 21.26
CA LYS A 550 -10.35 -2.97 22.21
C LYS A 550 -8.84 -2.69 22.30
N LYS A 551 -8.37 -1.57 21.74
CA LYS A 551 -6.96 -1.20 21.83
C LYS A 551 -6.63 -0.76 23.26
N SER A 552 -5.43 -1.08 23.73
CA SER A 552 -4.95 -0.72 25.07
C SER A 552 -3.59 -0.06 24.96
N LEU A 553 -3.30 0.91 25.83
CA LEU A 553 -1.98 1.54 25.99
C LEU A 553 -1.07 0.75 26.95
N GLN A 554 -1.53 -0.35 27.52
CA GLN A 554 -0.73 -1.12 28.49
C GLN A 554 0.60 -1.58 27.91
N LYS A 555 0.59 -2.07 26.66
CA LYS A 555 1.82 -2.52 25.98
C LYS A 555 2.81 -1.38 25.74
N GLU A 556 2.32 -0.18 25.49
CA GLU A 556 3.13 1.02 25.38
C GLU A 556 3.73 1.41 26.73
N MET A 557 2.93 1.39 27.80
CA MET A 557 3.39 1.68 29.17
C MET A 557 4.46 0.68 29.63
N ASP A 558 4.22 -0.63 29.43
CA ASP A 558 5.16 -1.68 29.81
C ASP A 558 6.48 -1.50 29.05
N TYR A 559 6.41 -1.17 27.75
CA TYR A 559 7.60 -0.92 26.94
C TYR A 559 8.36 0.33 27.39
N TYR A 560 7.65 1.43 27.71
CA TYR A 560 8.29 2.67 28.13
C TYR A 560 8.93 2.57 29.51
N LYS A 561 8.47 1.65 30.35
CA LYS A 561 9.05 1.32 31.65
C LYS A 561 10.11 0.23 31.58
N SER A 562 10.41 -0.35 30.38
CA SER A 562 11.39 -1.44 30.26
C SER A 562 12.82 -0.95 30.49
N GLU A 563 13.60 -1.76 31.20
CA GLU A 563 15.01 -1.44 31.51
C GLU A 563 15.85 -1.23 30.25
N GLU A 564 15.58 -2.01 29.20
CA GLU A 564 16.32 -1.96 27.95
C GLU A 564 16.15 -0.59 27.27
N LEU A 565 14.91 -0.07 27.23
CA LEU A 565 14.64 1.24 26.68
C LEU A 565 15.25 2.34 27.55
N LEU A 566 15.11 2.27 28.88
CA LEU A 566 15.68 3.25 29.78
C LEU A 566 17.22 3.27 29.71
N ARG A 567 17.88 2.13 29.59
CA ARG A 567 19.34 2.06 29.34
C ARG A 567 19.75 2.75 28.02
N LEU A 568 18.93 2.68 26.98
CA LEU A 568 19.17 3.43 25.74
C LEU A 568 19.09 4.93 26.00
N PHE A 569 18.04 5.36 26.68
CA PHE A 569 17.80 6.79 27.00
C PHE A 569 18.87 7.39 27.90
N HIS A 570 19.41 6.63 28.87
CA HIS A 570 20.53 7.08 29.71
C HIS A 570 21.80 7.43 28.93
N LYS A 571 21.93 6.93 27.70
CA LYS A 571 23.06 7.26 26.81
C LYS A 571 22.70 8.33 25.79
N ALA A 572 21.46 8.81 25.78
CA ALA A 572 20.94 9.73 24.80
C ALA A 572 20.84 11.16 25.34
N THR A 573 21.28 12.11 24.53
CA THR A 573 20.99 13.53 24.67
C THR A 573 19.86 13.86 23.72
N ILE A 574 18.76 14.37 24.25
CA ILE A 574 17.53 14.66 23.54
C ILE A 574 17.38 16.18 23.42
N SER A 575 17.03 16.67 22.23
CA SER A 575 16.86 18.10 21.99
C SER A 575 15.68 18.40 21.07
N CYS A 576 15.14 19.61 21.16
CA CYS A 576 14.05 20.13 20.34
C CYS A 576 14.52 21.39 19.62
N LEU A 577 15.39 21.22 18.62
CA LEU A 577 16.09 22.31 17.94
C LEU A 577 15.89 22.28 16.43
N ASP A 578 16.10 23.43 15.78
CA ASP A 578 16.40 23.43 14.33
C ASP A 578 17.69 22.63 14.09
N PHE A 579 17.78 21.85 13.02
CA PHE A 579 18.91 20.95 12.75
C PHE A 579 20.26 21.69 12.68
N GLU A 580 20.32 22.96 12.21
CA GLU A 580 21.58 23.72 12.21
C GLU A 580 22.01 24.09 13.64
N LYS A 581 21.05 24.48 14.50
CA LYS A 581 21.35 24.73 15.92
C LYS A 581 21.81 23.46 16.60
N PHE A 582 21.15 22.32 16.32
CA PHE A 582 21.57 21.01 16.81
C PHE A 582 23.02 20.68 16.44
N PHE A 583 23.41 20.87 15.19
CA PHE A 583 24.77 20.63 14.75
C PHE A 583 25.77 21.65 15.30
N CYS A 584 25.36 22.89 15.54
CA CYS A 584 26.21 23.90 16.19
C CYS A 584 26.49 23.56 17.65
N GLU A 585 25.49 23.02 18.36
CA GLU A 585 25.58 22.67 19.77
C GLU A 585 26.40 21.40 19.99
N PHE A 586 26.09 20.31 19.28
CA PHE A 586 26.67 19.00 19.53
C PHE A 586 27.87 18.63 18.65
N ARG A 587 28.13 19.34 17.57
CA ARG A 587 29.32 19.29 16.70
C ARG A 587 29.85 17.86 16.40
N PRO A 588 29.23 17.09 15.53
CA PRO A 588 29.68 15.73 15.18
C PRO A 588 31.13 15.72 14.68
N GLN A 589 31.94 14.75 15.15
CA GLN A 589 33.35 14.61 14.85
C GLN A 589 33.60 13.49 13.81
N LYS A 590 34.84 13.37 13.32
CA LYS A 590 35.24 12.42 12.26
C LYS A 590 34.87 10.96 12.54
N ASN A 591 34.88 10.54 13.83
CA ASN A 591 34.54 9.18 14.23
C ASN A 591 33.06 8.99 14.55
N ASP A 592 32.24 10.01 14.36
CA ASP A 592 30.80 9.94 14.62
C ASP A 592 30.03 9.60 13.35
N PHE A 593 28.78 9.17 13.53
CA PHE A 593 27.87 8.85 12.43
C PHE A 593 26.56 9.61 12.57
N ILE A 594 26.12 10.21 11.47
CA ILE A 594 24.86 10.94 11.37
C ILE A 594 23.92 10.17 10.45
N PHE A 595 22.75 9.82 10.94
CA PHE A 595 21.64 9.35 10.11
C PHE A 595 20.63 10.50 9.91
N LEU A 596 20.19 10.68 8.65
CA LEU A 596 19.30 11.78 8.29
C LEU A 596 18.08 11.26 7.52
N ASP A 597 16.90 11.60 8.02
CA ASP A 597 15.60 11.37 7.38
C ASP A 597 14.75 12.64 7.45
N PRO A 598 15.15 13.72 6.75
CA PRO A 598 14.42 14.96 6.77
C PRO A 598 13.04 14.84 6.09
N PRO A 599 12.09 15.74 6.39
CA PRO A 599 10.84 15.82 5.65
C PRO A 599 11.08 15.94 4.15
N TYR A 600 10.25 15.25 3.33
CA TYR A 600 10.51 15.17 1.89
C TYR A 600 10.09 16.42 1.13
N ASP A 601 10.80 16.71 0.03
CA ASP A 601 10.41 17.73 -0.96
C ASP A 601 9.12 17.26 -1.67
N SER A 602 7.98 17.64 -1.12
CA SER A 602 6.65 17.35 -1.66
C SER A 602 5.70 18.50 -1.39
N ASP A 603 4.72 18.71 -2.29
CA ASP A 603 3.70 19.75 -2.16
C ASP A 603 2.80 19.60 -0.90
N PHE A 604 3.00 18.53 -0.12
CA PHE A 604 2.22 18.16 1.06
C PHE A 604 3.12 17.92 2.29
N SER A 605 3.87 18.92 2.70
CA SER A 605 4.71 18.86 3.91
C SER A 605 3.96 19.19 5.22
N THR A 606 2.62 19.20 5.22
CA THR A 606 1.78 19.60 6.37
C THR A 606 1.54 18.49 7.40
N TYR A 607 2.49 17.58 7.60
CA TYR A 607 2.36 16.53 8.64
C TYR A 607 2.64 17.02 10.06
N ASP A 608 3.26 18.19 10.19
CA ASP A 608 3.55 18.83 11.47
C ASP A 608 3.32 20.35 11.33
N LYS A 609 3.15 21.05 12.46
CA LYS A 609 3.07 22.52 12.51
C LYS A 609 4.31 23.20 11.90
N ASN A 610 5.37 22.44 11.64
CA ASN A 610 6.66 22.88 11.17
C ASN A 610 6.86 22.56 9.68
N SER A 611 6.93 23.56 8.81
CA SER A 611 7.29 23.39 7.41
C SER A 611 8.79 23.16 7.23
N PHE A 612 9.17 22.12 6.45
CA PHE A 612 10.54 21.94 5.96
C PHE A 612 10.57 22.26 4.46
N THR A 613 11.24 23.34 4.11
CA THR A 613 11.16 23.95 2.77
C THR A 613 12.37 23.56 1.91
N ARG A 614 12.33 23.90 0.61
CA ARG A 614 13.49 23.78 -0.28
C ARG A 614 14.70 24.60 0.19
N ALA A 615 14.48 25.71 0.89
CA ALA A 615 15.56 26.48 1.52
C ALA A 615 16.23 25.68 2.64
N ASP A 616 15.45 24.91 3.41
CA ASP A 616 15.98 24.05 4.48
C ASP A 616 16.78 22.88 3.91
N HIS A 617 16.33 22.28 2.81
CA HIS A 617 17.11 21.26 2.09
C HIS A 617 18.45 21.81 1.59
N LYS A 618 18.49 23.05 1.07
CA LYS A 618 19.75 23.72 0.67
C LYS A 618 20.66 23.96 1.87
N ARG A 619 20.12 24.43 3.02
CA ARG A 619 20.89 24.61 4.25
C ARG A 619 21.51 23.29 4.72
N LEU A 620 20.71 22.22 4.72
CA LEU A 620 21.15 20.88 5.11
C LEU A 620 22.25 20.36 4.19
N ALA A 621 22.05 20.42 2.87
CA ALA A 621 23.05 20.00 1.89
C ALA A 621 24.35 20.79 2.04
N ASN A 622 24.25 22.11 2.22
CA ASN A 622 25.45 22.96 2.44
C ASN A 622 26.20 22.56 3.72
N TYR A 623 25.51 22.26 4.81
CA TYR A 623 26.17 21.78 6.02
C TYR A 623 26.87 20.45 5.80
N LEU A 624 26.18 19.47 5.23
CA LEU A 624 26.68 18.10 5.04
C LEU A 624 27.88 18.03 4.10
N ILE A 625 27.89 18.83 3.05
CA ILE A 625 28.94 18.83 2.02
C ILE A 625 30.15 19.67 2.44
N ASN A 626 29.90 20.83 3.03
CA ASN A 626 30.96 21.82 3.19
C ASN A 626 31.47 22.01 4.63
N LYS A 627 30.70 21.57 5.64
CA LYS A 627 31.01 21.82 7.06
C LYS A 627 31.12 20.56 7.92
N CYS A 628 30.52 19.45 7.47
CA CYS A 628 30.44 18.21 8.26
C CYS A 628 31.68 17.34 8.03
N ASN A 629 32.40 17.02 9.11
CA ASN A 629 33.53 16.10 9.09
C ASN A 629 33.17 14.65 9.47
N ALA A 630 31.96 14.43 10.01
CA ALA A 630 31.48 13.12 10.39
C ALA A 630 31.06 12.30 9.18
N LYS A 631 30.96 10.99 9.37
CA LYS A 631 30.31 10.12 8.38
C LYS A 631 28.80 10.31 8.45
N TRP A 632 28.14 10.42 7.30
CA TRP A 632 26.69 10.58 7.28
C TRP A 632 25.99 9.78 6.18
N LEU A 633 24.75 9.39 6.46
CA LEU A 633 23.84 8.72 5.53
C LEU A 633 22.50 9.45 5.54
N LEU A 634 22.09 9.90 4.36
CA LEU A 634 20.80 10.55 4.10
C LEU A 634 19.88 9.60 3.34
N ASP A 635 18.71 9.32 3.90
CA ASP A 635 17.61 8.61 3.22
C ASP A 635 16.51 9.60 2.87
N ILE A 636 16.28 9.82 1.58
CA ILE A 636 15.36 10.83 1.11
C ILE A 636 14.65 10.42 -0.18
N LYS A 637 13.44 10.94 -0.40
CA LYS A 637 12.71 10.75 -1.66
C LYS A 637 13.48 11.38 -2.83
N ALA A 638 13.62 10.61 -3.93
CA ALA A 638 14.21 11.10 -5.17
C ALA A 638 13.33 12.19 -5.80
N THR A 639 13.88 13.38 -5.96
CA THR A 639 13.32 14.46 -6.79
C THR A 639 14.45 15.13 -7.58
N PRO A 640 14.17 15.73 -8.75
CA PRO A 640 15.20 16.45 -9.49
C PRO A 640 15.90 17.55 -8.67
N PHE A 641 15.13 18.20 -7.79
CA PHE A 641 15.67 19.21 -6.89
C PHE A 641 16.65 18.61 -5.88
N ILE A 642 16.31 17.49 -5.23
CA ILE A 642 17.21 16.82 -4.26
C ILE A 642 18.48 16.33 -4.96
N LEU A 643 18.35 15.68 -6.12
CA LEU A 643 19.50 15.24 -6.90
C LEU A 643 20.44 16.39 -7.22
N SER A 644 19.93 17.52 -7.67
CA SER A 644 20.75 18.72 -8.01
C SER A 644 21.57 19.26 -6.83
N LEU A 645 21.19 18.96 -5.58
CA LEU A 645 21.94 19.39 -4.40
C LEU A 645 23.18 18.53 -4.10
N TYR A 646 23.12 17.23 -4.46
CA TYR A 646 24.14 16.24 -4.05
C TYR A 646 24.93 15.63 -5.19
N GLU A 647 24.48 15.77 -6.44
CA GLU A 647 25.18 15.30 -7.63
C GLU A 647 26.53 15.97 -7.82
N ASN A 648 27.47 15.23 -8.40
CA ASN A 648 28.83 15.74 -8.73
C ASN A 648 29.61 16.32 -7.52
N LYS A 649 29.30 15.85 -6.31
CA LYS A 649 29.95 16.29 -5.06
C LYS A 649 30.88 15.23 -4.45
N GLY A 650 31.23 14.17 -5.19
CA GLY A 650 32.06 13.09 -4.69
C GLY A 650 31.37 12.18 -3.66
N LEU A 651 30.03 12.17 -3.67
CA LEU A 651 29.19 11.39 -2.77
C LEU A 651 28.76 10.07 -3.41
N SER A 652 28.55 9.03 -2.60
CA SER A 652 27.95 7.78 -3.04
C SER A 652 26.42 7.92 -3.00
N ILE A 653 25.79 7.81 -4.17
CA ILE A 653 24.32 7.90 -4.32
C ILE A 653 23.82 6.56 -4.84
N THR A 654 22.91 5.92 -4.10
CA THR A 654 22.21 4.70 -4.50
C THR A 654 20.71 4.87 -4.37
N SER A 655 19.91 4.16 -5.18
CA SER A 655 18.46 4.26 -5.12
C SER A 655 17.80 2.93 -4.79
N PHE A 656 16.60 2.99 -4.20
CA PHE A 656 15.74 1.84 -3.96
C PHE A 656 14.28 2.23 -4.03
N ASP A 657 13.42 1.26 -4.40
CA ASP A 657 11.97 1.49 -4.49
C ASP A 657 11.28 1.35 -3.13
N LYS A 658 10.57 2.39 -2.71
CA LYS A 658 9.74 2.41 -1.50
C LYS A 658 8.25 2.44 -1.84
N LYS A 659 7.46 1.55 -1.21
CA LYS A 659 5.99 1.54 -1.31
C LYS A 659 5.38 2.19 -0.08
N TYR A 660 4.67 3.30 -0.25
CA TYR A 660 3.91 3.94 0.82
C TYR A 660 2.56 3.23 1.03
N GLN A 661 2.22 2.89 2.27
CA GLN A 661 0.96 2.23 2.62
C GLN A 661 -0.22 3.21 2.72
N VAL A 662 0.02 4.50 2.91
CA VAL A 662 -1.01 5.54 3.05
C VAL A 662 -0.57 6.79 2.30
N SER A 663 -1.37 7.21 1.31
CA SER A 663 -1.26 8.50 0.65
C SER A 663 -2.62 9.19 0.65
N PHE A 664 -2.68 10.45 1.11
CA PHE A 664 -3.93 11.18 1.31
C PHE A 664 -4.64 11.61 0.02
N MET A 665 -3.90 11.85 -1.07
CA MET A 665 -4.46 12.40 -2.31
C MET A 665 -4.32 11.48 -3.52
N ASN A 666 -3.37 10.57 -3.51
CA ASN A 666 -3.17 9.58 -4.57
C ASN A 666 -3.11 8.20 -3.95
N ARG A 667 -4.23 7.48 -3.94
CA ARG A 667 -4.33 6.07 -3.52
C ARG A 667 -3.56 5.10 -4.42
N ASN A 668 -2.58 5.58 -5.14
CA ASN A 668 -1.77 4.80 -6.04
C ASN A 668 -0.56 4.26 -5.26
N ASN A 669 -0.41 2.94 -5.21
CA ASN A 669 0.82 2.23 -4.87
C ASN A 669 1.93 2.54 -5.91
N LYS A 670 2.29 3.83 -6.09
CA LYS A 670 3.48 4.16 -6.85
C LYS A 670 4.66 3.78 -5.99
N ALA A 671 5.51 2.90 -6.48
CA ALA A 671 6.87 2.82 -5.99
C ALA A 671 7.46 4.23 -6.14
N VAL A 672 7.87 4.80 -5.02
CA VAL A 672 8.57 6.08 -5.01
C VAL A 672 10.02 5.75 -4.84
N GLU A 673 10.83 6.20 -5.77
CA GLU A 673 12.27 6.03 -5.69
C GLU A 673 12.82 6.84 -4.51
N HIS A 674 13.58 6.17 -3.66
CA HIS A 674 14.31 6.76 -2.55
C HIS A 674 15.80 6.72 -2.83
N LEU A 675 16.50 7.72 -2.36
CA LEU A 675 17.95 7.83 -2.45
C LEU A 675 18.56 7.56 -1.08
N ILE A 676 19.61 6.75 -1.07
CA ILE A 676 20.57 6.71 0.01
C ILE A 676 21.82 7.45 -0.47
N ILE A 677 22.14 8.55 0.17
CA ILE A 677 23.30 9.41 -0.13
C ILE A 677 24.24 9.36 1.06
N LYS A 678 25.54 9.14 0.81
CA LYS A 678 26.55 9.06 1.88
C LYS A 678 27.90 9.62 1.44
N ASN A 679 28.72 10.01 2.41
CA ASN A 679 30.05 10.60 2.18
C ASN A 679 31.22 9.65 2.45
N TYR A 680 30.97 8.34 2.54
CA TYR A 680 31.97 7.32 2.80
C TYR A 680 31.80 6.09 1.92
#